data_5e68352a66250a6f5c950fc94140f520
#
_entry.id   5e68352a66250a6f5c950fc94140f520
#
_cell.length_a   1.000
_cell.length_b   1.000
_cell.length_c   1.000
_cell.angle_alpha   90.00
_cell.angle_beta   90.00
_cell.angle_gamma   90.00
#
_symmetry.space_group_name_H-M   'P 1'
#
loop_
_entity.id
_entity.type
_entity.pdbx_description
1 polymer ?
#
loop_
_entity_poly.entity_id
_entity_poly.type
_entity_poly.pdbx_seq_one_letter_code
_entity_poly.pdbx_strand_id
1 'polypeptide(L)'
;MDDERDVGYKPLISIHQRLADNNGVNIGLQINQAINRLRGDLLPPEWITERLATYEQPVQEKEELHRILTQHHVLVLHAPDHPGRYTAALAALHRKVGDNIRHVRREPGEAFSAEGLEDHKTGWILDLRDEGNRLPSGVGPALLEDAPHLADCGSYLAVLAATEPWRHASKGTDRLAHRLPLPPPEEVLRAHLERTPPPVKSDRWIGASEVTAGIKDGPPAKVARWAEAIREAECLDLKKEKPFKDLVHEVVQAVEDWRAELLDWHTRHEDSAHRNYLLAAAVLNGAPVETVYGAADTLAQALGESPPPRHGQQGLGVIALTDAIDAYVTDDDTLRFRRIGYGEAVVDYFWADRPHLIKRFTHWTADQTGNKDLPDDVANQLADRVTTWALQYMRAKHGRRATQLLRDIAGQWSTSLPEQARDLLTVAAVDTGTGRRVRDAYLAWARRSDRDVPPRLKTALARACERLADVYPTMMLLRLTELAAHTEDEDVTDAVGHALTVLWDQPTSRSEIQDQLDDWSRSPEAGRRTAAHHAFLHLAARTTEDGRPVLLVAAHEDKSQAWQTARWRDLLLHYRTLPGPLLQQALNAWMNAAASLPDLQEPVLTILQHAVYQSQTDTVYAADRYLALSHLLFAWAPVQSLHPPSEQEVLRDRLLLALRQADPAVPAPDGHVLGS
;
A
#
# COMPACT_ATOMS: atom_id res chain seq x y z
N MET A 1 0.00 -47.73 -14.23
CA MET A 1 0.22 -46.95 -15.47
C MET A 1 -0.09 -45.54 -15.08
N ASP A 2 0.92 -44.93 -14.47
CA ASP A 2 0.87 -43.63 -13.78
C ASP A 2 1.17 -42.54 -14.79
N ASP A 3 0.22 -41.65 -14.91
CA ASP A 3 0.31 -40.43 -15.71
C ASP A 3 1.03 -39.35 -14.86
N GLU A 4 2.36 -39.42 -14.82
CA GLU A 4 3.21 -38.37 -14.29
C GLU A 4 3.07 -37.14 -15.19
N ARG A 5 2.14 -36.26 -14.83
CA ARG A 5 2.07 -34.92 -15.39
C ARG A 5 3.30 -34.16 -14.95
N ASP A 6 4.19 -34.04 -15.89
CA ASP A 6 5.29 -33.07 -15.88
C ASP A 6 4.72 -31.67 -15.52
N VAL A 7 4.76 -31.34 -14.26
CA VAL A 7 4.47 -29.99 -13.75
C VAL A 7 5.67 -29.16 -14.14
N GLY A 8 5.69 -28.69 -15.37
CA GLY A 8 6.66 -27.77 -15.88
C GLY A 8 6.84 -26.62 -14.87
N TYR A 9 7.98 -26.58 -14.23
CA TYR A 9 8.42 -25.52 -13.34
C TYR A 9 8.40 -24.20 -14.13
N LYS A 10 7.33 -23.41 -13.96
CA LYS A 10 7.32 -22.00 -14.41
C LYS A 10 8.33 -21.29 -13.53
N PRO A 11 9.43 -20.77 -14.09
CA PRO A 11 10.33 -19.95 -13.31
C PRO A 11 9.49 -18.83 -12.70
N LEU A 12 9.63 -18.62 -11.39
CA LEU A 12 9.08 -17.46 -10.70
C LEU A 12 9.58 -16.24 -11.49
N ILE A 13 8.68 -15.59 -12.21
CA ILE A 13 9.02 -14.34 -12.91
C ILE A 13 9.30 -13.36 -11.79
N SER A 14 10.58 -13.25 -11.44
CA SER A 14 11.02 -12.17 -10.58
C SER A 14 10.69 -10.89 -11.33
N ILE A 15 9.75 -10.11 -10.81
CA ILE A 15 9.54 -8.74 -11.25
C ILE A 15 10.73 -7.97 -10.69
N HIS A 16 11.87 -8.13 -11.33
CA HIS A 16 13.03 -7.30 -11.12
C HIS A 16 12.78 -5.99 -11.87
N GLN A 17 12.07 -5.06 -11.24
CA GLN A 17 12.29 -3.66 -11.52
C GLN A 17 13.57 -3.29 -10.78
N ARG A 18 14.70 -3.56 -11.40
CA ARG A 18 15.93 -2.91 -11.04
C ARG A 18 15.94 -1.53 -11.64
N LEU A 19 16.21 -0.65 -10.80
CA LEU A 19 16.62 0.68 -11.16
C LEU A 19 18.11 0.72 -10.87
N ALA A 20 18.91 0.79 -11.93
CA ALA A 20 20.29 1.17 -11.82
C ALA A 20 20.34 2.54 -11.11
N ASP A 21 21.18 2.63 -10.10
CA ASP A 21 21.45 3.81 -9.29
C ASP A 21 20.22 4.55 -8.72
N ASN A 22 19.91 4.30 -7.45
CA ASN A 22 18.96 4.99 -6.56
C ASN A 22 17.48 4.65 -6.65
N ASN A 23 17.07 3.59 -7.31
CA ASN A 23 15.66 3.27 -7.35
C ASN A 23 15.43 1.80 -6.94
N GLY A 24 15.47 1.51 -5.66
CA GLY A 24 14.80 0.33 -5.10
C GLY A 24 13.33 0.33 -5.51
N VAL A 25 12.71 -0.84 -5.60
CA VAL A 25 11.25 -0.95 -5.78
C VAL A 25 10.62 -0.12 -4.69
N ASN A 26 10.16 1.10 -5.01
CA ASN A 26 9.55 1.97 -4.02
C ASN A 26 8.13 1.45 -3.76
N ILE A 27 7.99 0.64 -2.70
CA ILE A 27 6.70 0.07 -2.29
C ILE A 27 5.66 1.16 -2.07
N GLY A 28 6.05 2.30 -1.52
CA GLY A 28 5.17 3.45 -1.39
C GLY A 28 4.61 3.93 -2.73
N LEU A 29 5.43 3.96 -3.77
CA LEU A 29 4.99 4.30 -5.13
C LEU A 29 4.05 3.23 -5.69
N GLN A 30 4.36 1.94 -5.50
CA GLN A 30 3.49 0.84 -5.92
C GLN A 30 2.13 0.87 -5.22
N ILE A 31 2.10 1.14 -3.92
CA ILE A 31 0.87 1.30 -3.15
C ILE A 31 0.03 2.44 -3.74
N ASN A 32 0.62 3.62 -3.93
CA ASN A 32 -0.09 4.78 -4.47
C ASN A 32 -0.62 4.50 -5.89
N GLN A 33 0.16 3.88 -6.76
CA GLN A 33 -0.29 3.49 -8.10
C GLN A 33 -1.43 2.47 -8.06
N ALA A 34 -1.37 1.49 -7.17
CA ALA A 34 -2.44 0.51 -7.00
C ALA A 34 -3.73 1.14 -6.44
N ILE A 35 -3.60 2.02 -5.46
CA ILE A 35 -4.73 2.77 -4.88
C ILE A 35 -5.35 3.69 -5.93
N ASN A 36 -4.58 4.47 -6.67
CA ASN A 36 -5.08 5.36 -7.73
C ASN A 36 -5.81 4.56 -8.82
N ARG A 37 -5.26 3.39 -9.19
CA ARG A 37 -5.93 2.49 -10.13
C ARG A 37 -7.28 2.01 -9.61
N LEU A 38 -7.36 1.63 -8.34
CA LEU A 38 -8.59 1.12 -7.72
C LEU A 38 -9.62 2.24 -7.46
N ARG A 39 -9.18 3.49 -7.29
CA ARG A 39 -10.05 4.68 -7.21
C ARG A 39 -10.62 5.09 -8.56
N GLY A 40 -10.00 4.68 -9.65
CA GLY A 40 -10.30 5.20 -10.98
C GLY A 40 -9.80 6.63 -11.17
N ASP A 41 -8.74 7.02 -10.47
CA ASP A 41 -8.12 8.33 -10.62
C ASP A 41 -7.43 8.46 -11.98
N LEU A 42 -7.19 9.70 -12.40
CA LEU A 42 -6.39 9.99 -13.61
C LEU A 42 -5.00 9.38 -13.47
N LEU A 43 -4.54 8.74 -14.55
CA LEU A 43 -3.17 8.28 -14.62
C LEU A 43 -2.23 9.50 -14.70
N PRO A 44 -1.12 9.52 -13.96
CA PRO A 44 -0.17 10.63 -14.03
C PRO A 44 0.40 10.79 -15.45
N PRO A 45 0.39 12.00 -16.05
CA PRO A 45 0.89 12.23 -17.40
C PRO A 45 2.35 11.82 -17.59
N GLU A 46 3.18 12.06 -16.58
CA GLU A 46 4.60 11.67 -16.58
C GLU A 46 4.75 10.15 -16.70
N TRP A 47 3.96 9.40 -15.95
CA TRP A 47 3.95 7.94 -15.99
C TRP A 47 3.46 7.40 -17.34
N ILE A 48 2.43 8.04 -17.96
CA ILE A 48 1.96 7.70 -19.31
C ILE A 48 3.10 7.89 -20.30
N THR A 49 3.75 9.05 -20.26
CA THR A 49 4.86 9.40 -21.17
C THR A 49 6.03 8.41 -21.03
N GLU A 50 6.46 8.11 -19.82
CA GLU A 50 7.53 7.15 -19.53
C GLU A 50 7.17 5.74 -20.06
N ARG A 51 5.94 5.29 -19.81
CA ARG A 51 5.48 3.97 -20.23
C ARG A 51 5.37 3.85 -21.76
N LEU A 52 5.00 4.93 -22.44
CA LEU A 52 4.90 4.97 -23.90
C LEU A 52 6.24 5.19 -24.59
N ALA A 53 7.26 5.71 -23.89
CA ALA A 53 8.58 5.97 -24.47
C ALA A 53 9.21 4.72 -25.10
N THR A 54 9.01 3.54 -24.47
CA THR A 54 9.57 2.26 -24.95
C THR A 54 8.55 1.38 -25.69
N TYR A 55 7.35 1.91 -25.98
CA TYR A 55 6.30 1.15 -26.65
C TYR A 55 6.60 0.99 -28.14
N GLU A 56 6.77 -0.27 -28.57
CA GLU A 56 6.93 -0.63 -29.97
C GLU A 56 5.87 -1.66 -30.40
N GLN A 57 5.29 -1.39 -31.53
CA GLN A 57 4.37 -2.29 -32.26
C GLN A 57 4.42 -1.94 -33.76
N PRO A 58 4.21 -2.88 -34.65
CA PRO A 58 4.08 -2.59 -36.09
C PRO A 58 3.03 -1.50 -36.35
N VAL A 59 3.30 -0.63 -37.32
CA VAL A 59 2.40 0.48 -37.67
C VAL A 59 0.98 -0.01 -38.01
N GLN A 60 0.89 -1.12 -38.71
CA GLN A 60 -0.40 -1.74 -39.08
C GLN A 60 -1.22 -2.12 -37.84
N GLU A 61 -0.58 -2.67 -36.81
CA GLU A 61 -1.24 -3.00 -35.55
C GLU A 61 -1.73 -1.73 -34.83
N LYS A 62 -0.89 -0.71 -34.75
CA LYS A 62 -1.28 0.58 -34.14
C LYS A 62 -2.50 1.20 -34.85
N GLU A 63 -2.55 1.12 -36.19
CA GLU A 63 -3.69 1.63 -36.97
C GLU A 63 -4.94 0.77 -36.80
N GLU A 64 -4.80 -0.54 -36.68
CA GLU A 64 -5.95 -1.44 -36.46
C GLU A 64 -6.59 -1.19 -35.09
N LEU A 65 -5.79 -1.05 -34.01
CA LEU A 65 -6.29 -0.68 -32.67
C LEU A 65 -7.03 0.67 -32.71
N HIS A 66 -6.44 1.65 -33.42
CA HIS A 66 -7.05 2.96 -33.61
C HIS A 66 -8.36 2.88 -34.37
N ARG A 67 -8.44 2.05 -35.41
CA ARG A 67 -9.64 1.84 -36.23
C ARG A 67 -10.79 1.26 -35.39
N ILE A 68 -10.52 0.21 -34.59
CA ILE A 68 -11.52 -0.41 -33.73
C ILE A 68 -12.08 0.58 -32.72
N LEU A 69 -11.19 1.31 -32.00
CA LEU A 69 -11.62 2.36 -31.06
C LEU A 69 -12.44 3.46 -31.75
N THR A 70 -12.06 3.89 -32.97
CA THR A 70 -12.80 4.91 -33.67
C THR A 70 -14.21 4.49 -34.06
N GLN A 71 -14.36 3.23 -34.47
CA GLN A 71 -15.63 2.69 -34.96
C GLN A 71 -16.57 2.28 -33.85
N HIS A 72 -16.03 1.79 -32.74
CA HIS A 72 -16.84 1.10 -31.74
C HIS A 72 -16.75 1.71 -30.32
N HIS A 73 -15.87 2.67 -30.08
CA HIS A 73 -15.57 3.26 -28.78
C HIS A 73 -15.10 2.24 -27.72
N VAL A 74 -15.12 0.95 -28.01
CA VAL A 74 -14.66 -0.15 -27.17
C VAL A 74 -13.63 -0.97 -27.94
N LEU A 75 -12.52 -1.33 -27.27
CA LEU A 75 -11.47 -2.19 -27.77
C LEU A 75 -11.17 -3.27 -26.76
N VAL A 76 -11.26 -4.54 -27.14
CA VAL A 76 -10.86 -5.65 -26.29
C VAL A 76 -9.53 -6.21 -26.77
N LEU A 77 -8.50 -6.11 -25.95
CA LEU A 77 -7.19 -6.69 -26.22
C LEU A 77 -7.03 -8.02 -25.50
N HIS A 78 -6.91 -9.10 -26.26
CA HIS A 78 -6.63 -10.41 -25.71
C HIS A 78 -5.36 -11.03 -26.30
N ALA A 79 -4.67 -11.83 -25.50
CA ALA A 79 -3.49 -12.57 -25.94
C ALA A 79 -3.16 -13.70 -24.97
N PRO A 80 -2.50 -14.79 -25.41
CA PRO A 80 -2.16 -15.89 -24.54
C PRO A 80 -1.13 -15.50 -23.46
N ASP A 81 -0.04 -14.84 -23.81
CA ASP A 81 1.06 -14.51 -22.88
C ASP A 81 1.48 -13.03 -23.02
N HIS A 82 1.51 -12.32 -21.98
CA HIS A 82 2.02 -10.96 -21.70
C HIS A 82 2.63 -10.13 -22.89
N PRO A 83 1.93 -9.88 -23.99
CA PRO A 83 2.49 -9.18 -25.16
C PRO A 83 2.44 -7.65 -25.04
N GLY A 84 2.39 -7.11 -23.82
CA GLY A 84 2.30 -5.66 -23.61
C GLY A 84 0.88 -5.09 -23.79
N ARG A 85 -0.17 -5.89 -23.56
CA ARG A 85 -1.60 -5.48 -23.69
C ARG A 85 -1.90 -4.15 -22.99
N TYR A 86 -1.38 -3.96 -21.79
CA TYR A 86 -1.61 -2.74 -21.04
C TYR A 86 -1.02 -1.51 -21.74
N THR A 87 0.24 -1.60 -22.19
CA THR A 87 0.91 -0.50 -22.89
C THR A 87 0.26 -0.24 -24.25
N ALA A 88 -0.20 -1.29 -24.94
CA ALA A 88 -0.94 -1.14 -26.19
C ALA A 88 -2.29 -0.43 -26.01
N ALA A 89 -3.05 -0.80 -24.96
CA ALA A 89 -4.29 -0.12 -24.60
C ALA A 89 -4.04 1.35 -24.25
N LEU A 90 -3.03 1.60 -23.43
CA LEU A 90 -2.61 2.96 -23.04
C LEU A 90 -2.26 3.81 -24.26
N ALA A 91 -1.46 3.26 -25.18
CA ALA A 91 -1.08 3.96 -26.42
C ALA A 91 -2.28 4.25 -27.32
N ALA A 92 -3.21 3.30 -27.46
CA ALA A 92 -4.41 3.47 -28.28
C ALA A 92 -5.35 4.53 -27.68
N LEU A 93 -5.54 4.53 -26.36
CA LEU A 93 -6.34 5.54 -25.65
C LEU A 93 -5.67 6.91 -25.67
N HIS A 94 -4.37 6.98 -25.38
CA HIS A 94 -3.62 8.24 -25.38
C HIS A 94 -3.71 8.95 -26.75
N ARG A 95 -3.69 8.21 -27.84
CA ARG A 95 -3.90 8.76 -29.19
C ARG A 95 -5.29 9.38 -29.37
N LYS A 96 -6.30 8.97 -28.58
CA LYS A 96 -7.70 9.45 -28.65
C LYS A 96 -8.00 10.62 -27.73
N VAL A 97 -7.56 10.51 -26.47
CA VAL A 97 -7.97 11.42 -25.39
C VAL A 97 -6.80 12.12 -24.71
N GLY A 98 -5.56 11.91 -25.18
CA GLY A 98 -4.36 12.42 -24.52
C GLY A 98 -4.19 11.78 -23.14
N ASP A 99 -3.82 12.58 -22.16
CA ASP A 99 -3.54 12.11 -20.80
C ASP A 99 -4.80 11.86 -19.96
N ASN A 100 -6.00 12.13 -20.48
CA ASN A 100 -7.25 11.91 -19.74
C ASN A 100 -7.62 10.41 -19.73
N ILE A 101 -6.81 9.61 -19.06
CA ILE A 101 -6.98 8.16 -18.97
C ILE A 101 -7.16 7.74 -17.53
N ARG A 102 -8.15 6.85 -17.30
CA ARG A 102 -8.50 6.31 -15.97
C ARG A 102 -8.68 4.80 -16.01
N HIS A 103 -8.59 4.17 -14.86
CA HIS A 103 -9.06 2.79 -14.69
C HIS A 103 -10.55 2.76 -14.35
N VAL A 104 -11.24 1.73 -14.84
CA VAL A 104 -12.59 1.42 -14.37
C VAL A 104 -12.51 0.92 -12.94
N ARG A 105 -13.23 1.56 -12.03
CA ARG A 105 -13.32 1.20 -10.62
C ARG A 105 -14.13 -0.09 -10.49
N ARG A 106 -13.46 -1.21 -10.20
CA ARG A 106 -14.09 -2.51 -10.09
C ARG A 106 -13.21 -3.49 -9.30
N GLU A 107 -13.84 -4.37 -8.53
CA GLU A 107 -13.14 -5.49 -7.91
C GLU A 107 -13.18 -6.75 -8.80
N PRO A 108 -12.16 -7.64 -8.72
CA PRO A 108 -12.21 -8.93 -9.39
C PRO A 108 -13.44 -9.75 -8.95
N GLY A 109 -14.20 -10.25 -9.92
CA GLY A 109 -15.43 -11.02 -9.69
C GLY A 109 -16.72 -10.20 -9.63
N GLU A 110 -16.66 -8.88 -9.61
CA GLU A 110 -17.85 -8.03 -9.79
C GLU A 110 -18.36 -8.09 -11.23
N ALA A 111 -19.68 -7.92 -11.40
CA ALA A 111 -20.24 -7.66 -12.72
C ALA A 111 -19.71 -6.33 -13.28
N PHE A 112 -19.46 -6.27 -14.58
CA PHE A 112 -19.16 -5.01 -15.23
C PHE A 112 -20.47 -4.22 -15.42
N SER A 113 -20.44 -2.94 -15.07
CA SER A 113 -21.50 -1.96 -15.38
C SER A 113 -20.80 -0.70 -15.87
N ALA A 114 -21.37 -0.05 -16.88
CA ALA A 114 -20.92 1.27 -17.34
C ALA A 114 -21.45 2.41 -16.47
N GLU A 115 -22.30 2.12 -15.50
CA GLU A 115 -22.66 3.10 -14.49
C GLU A 115 -21.40 3.66 -13.83
N GLY A 116 -21.14 4.96 -14.02
CA GLY A 116 -19.90 5.62 -13.57
C GLY A 116 -18.85 5.87 -14.66
N LEU A 117 -19.09 5.49 -15.92
CA LEU A 117 -18.26 5.89 -17.07
C LEU A 117 -18.80 7.17 -17.77
N GLU A 118 -19.37 8.09 -17.00
CA GLU A 118 -20.06 9.28 -17.51
C GLU A 118 -19.12 10.45 -17.87
N ASP A 119 -17.83 10.35 -17.54
CA ASP A 119 -16.87 11.41 -17.81
C ASP A 119 -16.66 11.61 -19.32
N HIS A 120 -16.77 12.87 -19.78
CA HIS A 120 -16.57 13.22 -21.17
C HIS A 120 -15.11 13.16 -21.61
N LYS A 121 -14.88 12.71 -22.85
CA LYS A 121 -13.55 12.64 -23.51
C LYS A 121 -12.52 11.89 -22.66
N THR A 122 -12.94 10.82 -22.02
CA THR A 122 -12.11 10.02 -21.10
C THR A 122 -11.77 8.66 -21.74
N GLY A 123 -10.54 8.22 -21.54
CA GLY A 123 -10.08 6.90 -21.88
C GLY A 123 -10.15 5.99 -20.64
N TRP A 124 -10.94 4.92 -20.71
CA TRP A 124 -11.12 3.97 -19.63
C TRP A 124 -10.35 2.69 -19.89
N ILE A 125 -9.69 2.15 -18.85
CA ILE A 125 -9.03 0.85 -18.89
C ILE A 125 -9.77 -0.10 -17.94
N LEU A 126 -10.37 -1.17 -18.49
CA LEU A 126 -10.96 -2.28 -17.75
C LEU A 126 -10.00 -3.47 -17.77
N ASP A 127 -9.43 -3.80 -16.62
CA ASP A 127 -8.47 -4.89 -16.50
C ASP A 127 -9.14 -6.16 -15.97
N LEU A 128 -9.33 -7.14 -16.87
CA LEU A 128 -9.93 -8.45 -16.57
C LEU A 128 -8.90 -9.58 -16.57
N ARG A 129 -7.60 -9.29 -16.55
CA ARG A 129 -6.55 -10.32 -16.64
C ARG A 129 -6.48 -11.20 -15.41
N ASP A 130 -6.86 -10.66 -14.26
CA ASP A 130 -6.79 -11.32 -12.96
C ASP A 130 -8.10 -12.05 -12.54
N GLU A 131 -9.09 -12.10 -13.43
CA GLU A 131 -10.38 -12.80 -13.21
C GLU A 131 -10.26 -14.34 -13.17
N GLY A 132 -9.07 -14.86 -13.35
CA GLY A 132 -8.86 -16.30 -13.41
C GLY A 132 -9.39 -16.93 -14.70
N ASN A 133 -9.86 -18.19 -14.62
CA ASN A 133 -10.29 -18.95 -15.80
C ASN A 133 -11.70 -18.62 -16.30
N ARG A 134 -12.45 -17.78 -15.59
CA ARG A 134 -13.83 -17.40 -15.96
C ARG A 134 -14.04 -15.92 -15.73
N LEU A 135 -14.38 -15.22 -16.81
CA LEU A 135 -14.89 -13.85 -16.71
C LEU A 135 -16.32 -13.85 -16.15
N PRO A 136 -16.76 -12.74 -15.50
CA PRO A 136 -18.14 -12.57 -15.10
C PRO A 136 -19.10 -12.80 -16.28
N SER A 137 -20.22 -13.45 -16.00
CA SER A 137 -21.25 -13.68 -17.02
C SER A 137 -21.81 -12.35 -17.51
N GLY A 138 -21.96 -12.20 -18.84
CA GLY A 138 -22.58 -11.01 -19.43
C GLY A 138 -21.62 -9.87 -19.77
N VAL A 139 -20.32 -9.98 -19.50
CA VAL A 139 -19.34 -8.91 -19.85
C VAL A 139 -19.39 -8.51 -21.32
N GLY A 140 -19.40 -9.50 -22.24
CA GLY A 140 -19.46 -9.18 -23.67
C GLY A 140 -20.72 -8.40 -24.09
N PRO A 141 -21.92 -8.87 -23.78
CA PRO A 141 -23.16 -8.12 -24.00
C PRO A 141 -23.16 -6.72 -23.37
N ALA A 142 -22.73 -6.58 -22.13
CA ALA A 142 -22.65 -5.28 -21.45
C ALA A 142 -21.74 -4.29 -22.21
N LEU A 143 -20.59 -4.73 -22.71
CA LEU A 143 -19.71 -3.88 -23.50
C LEU A 143 -20.36 -3.38 -24.82
N LEU A 144 -21.27 -4.16 -25.41
CA LEU A 144 -22.01 -3.76 -26.60
C LEU A 144 -23.13 -2.76 -26.27
N GLU A 145 -23.80 -2.95 -25.14
CA GLU A 145 -24.85 -2.04 -24.64
C GLU A 145 -24.27 -0.69 -24.24
N ASP A 146 -23.04 -0.65 -23.73
CA ASP A 146 -22.40 0.56 -23.24
C ASP A 146 -21.67 1.36 -24.34
N ALA A 147 -21.35 0.75 -25.46
CA ALA A 147 -20.63 1.41 -26.56
C ALA A 147 -21.31 2.67 -27.09
N PRO A 148 -22.65 2.77 -27.27
CA PRO A 148 -23.32 4.01 -27.67
C PRO A 148 -23.19 5.10 -26.61
N HIS A 149 -23.29 4.79 -25.34
CA HIS A 149 -23.14 5.75 -24.24
C HIS A 149 -21.72 6.37 -24.22
N LEU A 150 -20.69 5.54 -24.39
CA LEU A 150 -19.31 6.01 -24.53
C LEU A 150 -19.13 6.92 -25.76
N ALA A 151 -19.83 6.61 -26.86
CA ALA A 151 -19.80 7.44 -28.07
C ALA A 151 -20.42 8.82 -27.82
N ASP A 152 -21.56 8.87 -27.11
CA ASP A 152 -22.26 10.12 -26.76
C ASP A 152 -21.40 11.02 -25.87
N CYS A 153 -20.64 10.43 -24.95
CA CYS A 153 -19.69 11.14 -24.08
C CYS A 153 -18.36 11.47 -24.79
N GLY A 154 -18.12 10.97 -26.02
CA GLY A 154 -16.83 11.07 -26.70
C GLY A 154 -15.70 10.33 -26.00
N SER A 155 -16.04 9.32 -25.20
CA SER A 155 -15.14 8.52 -24.36
C SER A 155 -14.84 7.16 -25.01
N TYR A 156 -13.80 6.50 -24.52
CA TYR A 156 -13.29 5.24 -25.09
C TYR A 156 -12.96 4.24 -23.98
N LEU A 157 -13.21 2.95 -24.21
CA LEU A 157 -12.94 1.88 -23.29
C LEU A 157 -11.99 0.86 -23.90
N ALA A 158 -10.85 0.60 -23.23
CA ALA A 158 -9.96 -0.51 -23.54
C ALA A 158 -10.08 -1.60 -22.48
N VAL A 159 -10.40 -2.82 -22.90
CA VAL A 159 -10.56 -4.00 -22.05
C VAL A 159 -9.38 -4.93 -22.23
N LEU A 160 -8.75 -5.34 -21.14
CA LEU A 160 -7.63 -6.28 -21.13
C LEU A 160 -8.12 -7.65 -20.65
N ALA A 161 -8.01 -8.68 -21.49
CA ALA A 161 -8.47 -10.00 -21.14
C ALA A 161 -7.44 -11.09 -21.49
N ALA A 162 -7.52 -12.25 -20.83
CA ALA A 162 -6.82 -13.46 -21.27
C ALA A 162 -7.61 -14.13 -22.40
N THR A 163 -6.91 -14.80 -23.33
CA THR A 163 -7.55 -15.34 -24.55
C THR A 163 -8.64 -16.37 -24.23
N GLU A 164 -8.34 -17.36 -23.39
CA GLU A 164 -9.30 -18.43 -23.11
C GLU A 164 -10.53 -17.95 -22.32
N PRO A 165 -10.40 -17.17 -21.22
CA PRO A 165 -11.56 -16.59 -20.57
C PRO A 165 -12.40 -15.70 -21.50
N TRP A 166 -11.76 -14.93 -22.38
CA TRP A 166 -12.45 -14.07 -23.34
C TRP A 166 -13.28 -14.86 -24.34
N ARG A 167 -12.75 -15.95 -24.90
CA ARG A 167 -13.49 -16.83 -25.83
C ARG A 167 -14.82 -17.31 -25.28
N HIS A 168 -14.92 -17.55 -23.96
CA HIS A 168 -16.17 -17.96 -23.32
C HIS A 168 -17.14 -16.80 -23.09
N ALA A 169 -16.65 -15.55 -22.99
CA ALA A 169 -17.44 -14.36 -22.73
C ALA A 169 -17.77 -13.54 -24.01
N SER A 170 -17.18 -13.89 -25.17
CA SER A 170 -17.11 -13.04 -26.37
C SER A 170 -18.31 -13.12 -27.31
N LYS A 171 -19.40 -13.79 -26.95
CA LYS A 171 -20.54 -13.96 -27.86
C LYS A 171 -21.01 -12.63 -28.47
N GLY A 172 -20.85 -12.48 -29.80
CA GLY A 172 -21.28 -11.29 -30.52
C GLY A 172 -20.36 -10.07 -30.46
N THR A 173 -19.20 -10.20 -29.79
CA THR A 173 -18.25 -9.10 -29.58
C THR A 173 -16.97 -9.19 -30.43
N ASP A 174 -16.93 -10.10 -31.41
CA ASP A 174 -15.73 -10.35 -32.24
C ASP A 174 -15.22 -9.08 -32.93
N ARG A 175 -16.12 -8.16 -33.30
CA ARG A 175 -15.78 -6.87 -33.91
C ARG A 175 -15.06 -5.89 -32.98
N LEU A 176 -15.16 -6.08 -31.68
CA LEU A 176 -14.53 -5.24 -30.65
C LEU A 176 -13.17 -5.81 -30.23
N ALA A 177 -12.94 -7.08 -30.52
CA ALA A 177 -11.82 -7.84 -30.01
C ALA A 177 -10.66 -7.87 -31.02
N HIS A 178 -9.45 -7.66 -30.48
CA HIS A 178 -8.22 -7.79 -31.26
C HIS A 178 -7.23 -8.69 -30.51
N ARG A 179 -6.69 -9.69 -31.21
CA ARG A 179 -5.62 -10.52 -30.68
C ARG A 179 -4.30 -9.84 -30.92
N LEU A 180 -3.71 -9.30 -29.82
CA LEU A 180 -2.45 -8.58 -29.91
C LEU A 180 -1.29 -9.54 -30.21
N PRO A 181 -0.54 -9.35 -31.31
CA PRO A 181 0.66 -10.11 -31.60
C PRO A 181 1.83 -9.65 -30.71
N LEU A 182 2.87 -10.48 -30.61
CA LEU A 182 4.13 -10.07 -30.02
C LEU A 182 4.79 -9.00 -30.90
N PRO A 183 5.29 -7.90 -30.35
CA PRO A 183 6.07 -6.93 -31.09
C PRO A 183 7.43 -7.52 -31.50
N PRO A 184 8.10 -6.97 -32.54
CA PRO A 184 9.44 -7.39 -32.92
C PRO A 184 10.43 -7.19 -31.75
N PRO A 185 11.07 -8.26 -31.26
CA PRO A 185 11.89 -8.15 -30.03
C PRO A 185 13.11 -7.26 -30.19
N GLU A 186 13.71 -7.19 -31.38
CA GLU A 186 14.84 -6.30 -31.66
C GLU A 186 14.46 -4.83 -31.59
N GLU A 187 13.26 -4.45 -32.05
CA GLU A 187 12.77 -3.07 -31.97
C GLU A 187 12.44 -2.70 -30.50
N VAL A 188 11.88 -3.63 -29.75
CA VAL A 188 11.64 -3.45 -28.31
C VAL A 188 12.96 -3.27 -27.57
N LEU A 189 13.97 -4.12 -27.86
CA LEU A 189 15.31 -3.98 -27.26
C LEU A 189 15.94 -2.62 -27.60
N ARG A 190 15.87 -2.21 -28.87
CA ARG A 190 16.38 -0.91 -29.34
C ARG A 190 15.72 0.23 -28.58
N ALA A 191 14.39 0.24 -28.50
CA ALA A 191 13.64 1.27 -27.81
C ALA A 191 14.04 1.38 -26.31
N HIS A 192 14.15 0.25 -25.64
CA HIS A 192 14.56 0.21 -24.24
C HIS A 192 16.01 0.69 -24.03
N LEU A 193 16.96 0.35 -24.93
CA LEU A 193 18.35 0.75 -24.79
C LEU A 193 18.57 2.24 -25.11
N GLU A 194 17.90 2.76 -26.14
CA GLU A 194 18.17 4.10 -26.65
C GLU A 194 17.32 5.20 -26.00
N ARG A 195 16.10 4.86 -25.55
CA ARG A 195 15.14 5.84 -25.01
C ARG A 195 15.06 5.87 -23.48
N THR A 196 15.65 4.89 -22.81
CA THR A 196 15.70 4.91 -21.33
C THR A 196 17.06 5.39 -20.86
N PRO A 197 17.14 6.40 -19.97
CA PRO A 197 18.42 6.89 -19.43
C PRO A 197 19.10 5.86 -18.51
N PRO A 198 20.43 5.76 -18.52
CA PRO A 198 21.33 6.30 -19.52
C PRO A 198 21.23 5.55 -20.86
N PRO A 199 21.21 6.24 -22.00
CA PRO A 199 21.04 5.60 -23.30
C PRO A 199 22.28 4.79 -23.69
N VAL A 200 22.04 3.61 -24.25
CA VAL A 200 23.07 2.69 -24.75
C VAL A 200 22.88 2.47 -26.25
N LYS A 201 23.98 2.44 -27.01
CA LYS A 201 23.94 2.15 -28.44
C LYS A 201 23.52 0.70 -28.67
N SER A 202 22.38 0.49 -29.31
CA SER A 202 21.75 -0.81 -29.48
C SER A 202 22.41 -1.68 -30.56
N ASP A 203 22.97 -1.11 -31.64
CA ASP A 203 23.38 -1.84 -32.84
C ASP A 203 24.39 -2.95 -32.56
N ARG A 204 25.40 -2.73 -31.69
CA ARG A 204 26.38 -3.77 -31.37
C ARG A 204 25.79 -4.93 -30.59
N TRP A 205 24.77 -4.65 -29.75
CA TRP A 205 24.08 -5.64 -28.94
C TRP A 205 23.10 -6.47 -29.76
N ILE A 206 22.35 -5.83 -30.64
CA ILE A 206 21.46 -6.50 -31.60
C ILE A 206 22.26 -7.33 -32.61
N GLY A 207 23.50 -6.90 -32.94
CA GLY A 207 24.39 -7.66 -33.79
C GLY A 207 25.02 -8.90 -33.12
N ALA A 208 24.89 -9.08 -31.82
CA ALA A 208 25.36 -10.26 -31.10
C ALA A 208 24.38 -11.41 -31.24
N SER A 209 24.84 -12.56 -31.79
CA SER A 209 24.01 -13.74 -32.05
C SER A 209 23.35 -14.28 -30.80
N GLU A 210 24.05 -14.24 -29.66
CA GLU A 210 23.59 -14.74 -28.35
C GLU A 210 22.44 -13.88 -27.83
N VAL A 211 22.54 -12.57 -27.95
CA VAL A 211 21.49 -11.62 -27.53
C VAL A 211 20.24 -11.81 -28.41
N THR A 212 20.43 -11.86 -29.72
CA THR A 212 19.30 -12.04 -30.68
C THR A 212 18.63 -13.40 -30.47
N ALA A 213 19.38 -14.47 -30.21
CA ALA A 213 18.81 -15.77 -29.89
C ALA A 213 18.04 -15.75 -28.56
N GLY A 214 18.58 -15.07 -27.54
CA GLY A 214 17.96 -14.99 -26.21
C GLY A 214 16.66 -14.21 -26.18
N ILE A 215 16.51 -13.15 -26.99
CA ILE A 215 15.26 -12.36 -27.07
C ILE A 215 14.24 -12.92 -28.06
N LYS A 216 14.65 -13.87 -28.92
CA LYS A 216 13.79 -14.43 -29.95
C LYS A 216 12.50 -14.98 -29.35
N ASP A 217 11.35 -14.65 -29.97
CA ASP A 217 10.01 -15.06 -29.56
C ASP A 217 9.68 -14.69 -28.08
N GLY A 218 10.49 -13.83 -27.46
CA GLY A 218 10.31 -13.39 -26.09
C GLY A 218 9.23 -12.32 -25.93
N PRO A 219 8.41 -12.36 -24.87
CA PRO A 219 7.50 -11.27 -24.56
C PRO A 219 8.27 -9.98 -24.22
N PRO A 220 7.68 -8.78 -24.41
CA PRO A 220 8.34 -7.49 -24.12
C PRO A 220 8.99 -7.39 -22.75
N ALA A 221 8.39 -7.99 -21.73
CA ALA A 221 8.97 -8.03 -20.39
C ALA A 221 10.31 -8.79 -20.33
N LYS A 222 10.47 -9.87 -21.12
CA LYS A 222 11.73 -10.61 -21.24
C LYS A 222 12.77 -9.72 -21.94
N VAL A 223 12.37 -9.06 -23.03
CA VAL A 223 13.27 -8.17 -23.78
C VAL A 223 13.73 -6.98 -22.94
N ALA A 224 12.82 -6.40 -22.14
CA ALA A 224 13.16 -5.32 -21.21
C ALA A 224 14.21 -5.76 -20.17
N ARG A 225 14.14 -6.99 -19.67
CA ARG A 225 15.17 -7.56 -18.76
C ARG A 225 16.55 -7.65 -19.44
N TRP A 226 16.58 -8.04 -20.71
CA TRP A 226 17.83 -8.02 -21.49
C TRP A 226 18.38 -6.61 -21.61
N ALA A 227 17.54 -5.63 -21.92
CA ALA A 227 17.96 -4.24 -22.01
C ALA A 227 18.53 -3.71 -20.68
N GLU A 228 17.94 -4.12 -19.57
CA GLU A 228 18.38 -3.74 -18.22
C GLU A 228 19.76 -4.36 -17.90
N ALA A 229 19.94 -5.66 -18.13
CA ALA A 229 21.21 -6.33 -17.95
C ALA A 229 22.32 -5.73 -18.83
N ILE A 230 21.99 -5.36 -20.07
CA ILE A 230 22.89 -4.68 -20.98
C ILE A 230 23.32 -3.30 -20.43
N ARG A 231 22.38 -2.49 -19.94
CA ARG A 231 22.70 -1.18 -19.35
C ARG A 231 23.58 -1.33 -18.12
N GLU A 232 23.27 -2.30 -17.26
CA GLU A 232 24.09 -2.58 -16.07
C GLU A 232 25.52 -2.99 -16.46
N ALA A 233 25.67 -3.85 -17.48
CA ALA A 233 26.99 -4.23 -18.00
C ALA A 233 27.79 -3.02 -18.52
N GLU A 234 27.13 -2.14 -19.29
CA GLU A 234 27.77 -0.92 -19.81
C GLU A 234 28.13 0.07 -18.70
N CYS A 235 27.28 0.18 -17.67
CA CYS A 235 27.55 1.05 -16.51
C CYS A 235 28.71 0.54 -15.66
N LEU A 236 28.86 -0.77 -15.49
CA LEU A 236 29.96 -1.36 -14.74
C LEU A 236 31.30 -1.30 -15.52
N ASP A 237 31.27 -1.32 -16.85
CA ASP A 237 32.46 -1.21 -17.72
C ASP A 237 32.75 0.25 -18.14
N LEU A 238 32.65 1.21 -17.20
CA LEU A 238 32.91 2.64 -17.47
C LEU A 238 34.30 2.89 -18.12
N LYS A 239 35.31 2.10 -17.79
CA LYS A 239 36.67 2.23 -18.37
C LYS A 239 36.82 1.54 -19.71
N LYS A 240 35.79 0.81 -20.20
CA LYS A 240 35.81 0.01 -21.44
C LYS A 240 37.00 -0.95 -21.52
N GLU A 241 37.32 -1.58 -20.41
CA GLU A 241 38.45 -2.50 -20.29
C GLU A 241 38.08 -3.93 -20.69
N LYS A 242 36.78 -4.29 -20.65
CA LYS A 242 36.30 -5.64 -20.99
C LYS A 242 36.11 -5.80 -22.49
N PRO A 243 36.57 -6.92 -23.08
CA PRO A 243 36.19 -7.29 -24.44
C PRO A 243 34.66 -7.41 -24.59
N PHE A 244 34.11 -6.95 -25.70
CA PHE A 244 32.65 -6.98 -25.92
C PHE A 244 32.05 -8.40 -25.78
N LYS A 245 32.81 -9.42 -26.21
CA LYS A 245 32.38 -10.82 -26.08
C LYS A 245 32.18 -11.23 -24.62
N ASP A 246 32.99 -10.73 -23.71
CA ASP A 246 32.90 -11.04 -22.29
C ASP A 246 31.69 -10.32 -21.68
N LEU A 247 31.41 -9.07 -22.10
CA LEU A 247 30.20 -8.35 -21.71
C LEU A 247 28.94 -9.09 -22.20
N VAL A 248 28.93 -9.57 -23.45
CA VAL A 248 27.80 -10.38 -23.98
C VAL A 248 27.61 -11.63 -23.13
N HIS A 249 28.69 -12.32 -22.80
CA HIS A 249 28.61 -13.51 -21.96
C HIS A 249 28.03 -13.20 -20.58
N GLU A 250 28.49 -12.13 -19.92
CA GLU A 250 27.95 -11.68 -18.63
C GLU A 250 26.43 -11.38 -18.70
N VAL A 251 25.99 -10.68 -19.75
CA VAL A 251 24.57 -10.35 -19.96
C VAL A 251 23.74 -11.61 -20.19
N VAL A 252 24.23 -12.54 -21.02
CA VAL A 252 23.55 -13.83 -21.26
C VAL A 252 23.39 -14.58 -19.93
N GLN A 253 24.44 -14.71 -19.16
CA GLN A 253 24.38 -15.38 -17.86
C GLN A 253 23.42 -14.68 -16.90
N ALA A 254 23.40 -13.34 -16.87
CA ALA A 254 22.52 -12.58 -16.01
C ALA A 254 21.03 -12.78 -16.33
N VAL A 255 20.69 -13.06 -17.58
CA VAL A 255 19.29 -13.21 -18.02
C VAL A 255 18.83 -14.66 -18.14
N GLU A 256 19.72 -15.58 -18.58
CA GLU A 256 19.35 -16.99 -18.86
C GLU A 256 19.32 -17.90 -17.66
N ASP A 257 19.86 -17.52 -16.54
CA ASP A 257 19.89 -18.30 -15.29
C ASP A 257 21.27 -18.84 -14.90
N TRP A 258 21.77 -18.31 -13.79
CA TRP A 258 23.00 -18.77 -13.12
C TRP A 258 22.88 -20.18 -12.51
N ARG A 259 21.77 -20.90 -12.77
CA ARG A 259 21.44 -22.14 -12.06
C ARG A 259 22.47 -23.23 -12.23
N ALA A 260 22.98 -23.42 -13.45
CA ALA A 260 23.99 -24.46 -13.72
C ALA A 260 25.31 -24.14 -13.00
N GLU A 261 25.71 -22.88 -13.02
CA GLU A 261 26.93 -22.43 -12.37
C GLU A 261 26.80 -22.44 -10.83
N LEU A 262 25.63 -22.03 -10.30
CA LEU A 262 25.35 -22.14 -8.88
C LEU A 262 25.30 -23.60 -8.40
N LEU A 263 24.77 -24.49 -9.20
CA LEU A 263 24.79 -25.94 -8.91
C LEU A 263 26.24 -26.45 -8.83
N ASP A 264 27.08 -26.10 -9.80
CA ASP A 264 28.51 -26.46 -9.80
C ASP A 264 29.26 -25.83 -8.62
N TRP A 265 28.97 -24.55 -8.33
CA TRP A 265 29.54 -23.86 -7.17
C TRP A 265 29.18 -24.57 -5.85
N HIS A 266 27.86 -24.92 -5.65
CA HIS A 266 27.41 -25.63 -4.47
C HIS A 266 27.96 -27.05 -4.36
N THR A 267 28.25 -27.69 -5.49
CA THR A 267 28.91 -29.01 -5.53
C THR A 267 30.37 -28.93 -5.06
N ARG A 268 31.06 -27.84 -5.40
CA ARG A 268 32.45 -27.61 -4.96
C ARG A 268 32.56 -27.09 -3.52
N HIS A 269 31.50 -26.43 -3.00
CA HIS A 269 31.48 -25.86 -1.65
C HIS A 269 30.41 -26.56 -0.82
N GLU A 270 30.75 -27.73 -0.25
CA GLU A 270 29.81 -28.52 0.55
C GLU A 270 29.60 -27.96 1.97
N ASP A 271 30.54 -27.18 2.47
CA ASP A 271 30.45 -26.61 3.83
C ASP A 271 29.43 -25.47 3.92
N SER A 272 28.77 -25.38 5.07
CA SER A 272 27.75 -24.40 5.29
C SER A 272 28.27 -22.97 5.45
N ALA A 273 29.53 -22.77 5.82
CA ALA A 273 30.09 -21.43 6.01
C ALA A 273 30.17 -20.66 4.70
N HIS A 274 30.62 -21.28 3.60
CA HIS A 274 30.62 -20.68 2.27
C HIS A 274 29.21 -20.42 1.78
N ARG A 275 28.27 -21.39 1.93
CA ARG A 275 26.90 -21.29 1.46
C ARG A 275 26.11 -20.20 2.20
N ASN A 276 26.27 -20.11 3.52
CA ASN A 276 25.60 -19.10 4.32
C ASN A 276 26.20 -17.71 4.06
N TYR A 277 27.52 -17.61 3.83
CA TYR A 277 28.12 -16.34 3.46
C TYR A 277 27.69 -15.86 2.08
N LEU A 278 27.63 -16.76 1.09
CA LEU A 278 27.09 -16.44 -0.25
C LEU A 278 25.65 -15.94 -0.17
N LEU A 279 24.78 -16.62 0.59
CA LEU A 279 23.39 -16.24 0.71
C LEU A 279 23.22 -14.94 1.51
N ALA A 280 23.99 -14.73 2.58
CA ALA A 280 24.00 -13.47 3.32
C ALA A 280 24.48 -12.30 2.47
N ALA A 281 25.57 -12.50 1.70
CA ALA A 281 26.09 -11.53 0.74
C ALA A 281 25.06 -11.18 -0.36
N ALA A 282 24.30 -12.17 -0.83
CA ALA A 282 23.25 -11.96 -1.82
C ALA A 282 22.08 -11.13 -1.27
N VAL A 283 21.71 -11.33 -0.02
CA VAL A 283 20.65 -10.58 0.66
C VAL A 283 21.11 -9.16 0.99
N LEU A 284 22.34 -9.00 1.48
CA LEU A 284 22.89 -7.75 1.99
C LEU A 284 23.89 -7.11 1.00
N ASN A 285 23.72 -7.31 -0.30
CA ASN A 285 24.59 -6.74 -1.32
C ASN A 285 24.63 -5.20 -1.19
N GLY A 286 25.83 -4.65 -1.05
CA GLY A 286 26.04 -3.22 -0.78
C GLY A 286 26.15 -2.86 0.70
N ALA A 287 25.95 -3.79 1.62
CA ALA A 287 26.18 -3.56 3.05
C ALA A 287 27.67 -3.63 3.42
N PRO A 288 28.06 -3.09 4.60
CA PRO A 288 29.40 -3.24 5.13
C PRO A 288 29.81 -4.71 5.25
N VAL A 289 31.03 -5.03 4.88
CA VAL A 289 31.52 -6.43 4.83
C VAL A 289 31.48 -7.12 6.21
N GLU A 290 31.71 -6.37 7.29
CA GLU A 290 31.61 -6.88 8.66
C GLU A 290 30.15 -7.29 8.99
N THR A 291 29.18 -6.47 8.57
CA THR A 291 27.76 -6.78 8.74
C THR A 291 27.36 -8.04 7.99
N VAL A 292 27.82 -8.21 6.74
CA VAL A 292 27.55 -9.43 5.95
C VAL A 292 28.20 -10.66 6.61
N TYR A 293 29.39 -10.52 7.13
CA TYR A 293 30.12 -11.62 7.81
C TYR A 293 29.37 -12.08 9.07
N GLY A 294 28.94 -11.14 9.92
CA GLY A 294 28.13 -11.44 11.10
C GLY A 294 26.76 -12.01 10.76
N ALA A 295 26.13 -11.50 9.69
CA ALA A 295 24.84 -11.97 9.20
C ALA A 295 24.86 -13.43 8.72
N ALA A 296 25.98 -13.91 8.18
CA ALA A 296 26.13 -15.32 7.79
C ALA A 296 26.01 -16.28 8.99
N ASP A 297 26.53 -15.89 10.16
CA ASP A 297 26.41 -16.70 11.39
C ASP A 297 24.96 -16.69 11.94
N THR A 298 24.29 -15.55 11.93
CA THR A 298 22.87 -15.46 12.33
C THR A 298 21.97 -16.22 11.35
N LEU A 299 22.30 -16.22 10.05
CA LEU A 299 21.60 -17.02 9.04
C LEU A 299 21.74 -18.52 9.33
N ALA A 300 22.95 -19.01 9.61
CA ALA A 300 23.16 -20.41 9.98
C ALA A 300 22.27 -20.83 11.14
N GLN A 301 22.21 -20.02 12.21
CA GLN A 301 21.36 -20.27 13.37
C GLN A 301 19.86 -20.27 12.98
N ALA A 302 19.42 -19.30 12.17
CA ALA A 302 18.03 -19.22 11.70
C ALA A 302 17.63 -20.43 10.85
N LEU A 303 18.55 -20.95 10.04
CA LEU A 303 18.32 -22.18 9.25
C LEU A 303 18.33 -23.46 10.08
N GLY A 304 18.74 -23.37 11.35
CA GLY A 304 18.77 -24.49 12.31
C GLY A 304 20.10 -25.21 12.35
N GLU A 305 21.15 -24.56 11.91
CA GLU A 305 22.53 -25.02 12.07
C GLU A 305 23.08 -24.57 13.43
N SER A 306 24.01 -25.33 13.95
CA SER A 306 24.74 -24.99 15.18
C SER A 306 26.21 -24.82 14.84
N PRO A 307 26.61 -23.67 14.24
CA PRO A 307 28.00 -23.45 13.91
C PRO A 307 28.84 -23.48 15.21
N PRO A 308 30.04 -24.10 15.20
CA PRO A 308 30.91 -24.07 16.36
C PRO A 308 31.30 -22.63 16.68
N PRO A 309 31.39 -22.24 17.96
CA PRO A 309 31.86 -20.92 18.33
C PRO A 309 33.24 -20.66 17.78
N ARG A 310 33.42 -19.56 17.07
CA ARG A 310 34.69 -19.13 16.52
C ARG A 310 35.53 -18.49 17.64
N HIS A 311 36.73 -19.00 17.89
CA HIS A 311 37.64 -18.43 18.86
C HIS A 311 38.83 -17.82 18.16
N GLY A 312 39.02 -16.52 18.30
CA GLY A 312 40.15 -15.80 17.69
C GLY A 312 40.17 -15.89 16.15
N GLN A 313 41.20 -16.41 15.57
CA GLN A 313 41.39 -16.53 14.12
C GLN A 313 40.89 -17.87 13.53
N GLN A 314 40.02 -18.60 14.24
CA GLN A 314 39.48 -19.86 13.73
C GLN A 314 38.43 -19.66 12.66
N GLY A 315 38.45 -20.52 11.65
CA GLY A 315 37.51 -20.49 10.52
C GLY A 315 38.01 -19.70 9.33
N LEU A 316 37.14 -19.52 8.33
CA LEU A 316 37.48 -18.75 7.13
C LEU A 316 37.28 -17.25 7.40
N GLY A 317 38.31 -16.48 7.05
CA GLY A 317 38.24 -15.02 7.13
C GLY A 317 37.48 -14.42 5.95
N VAL A 318 37.11 -13.14 6.10
CA VAL A 318 36.38 -12.37 5.10
C VAL A 318 37.00 -12.42 3.71
N ILE A 319 38.34 -12.30 3.62
CA ILE A 319 39.06 -12.28 2.32
C ILE A 319 38.83 -13.59 1.56
N ALA A 320 39.00 -14.73 2.23
CA ALA A 320 38.82 -16.03 1.59
C ALA A 320 37.37 -16.30 1.19
N LEU A 321 36.42 -15.91 2.03
CA LEU A 321 34.97 -16.05 1.74
C LEU A 321 34.54 -15.15 0.59
N THR A 322 34.99 -13.89 0.56
CA THR A 322 34.65 -12.92 -0.49
C THR A 322 35.22 -13.35 -1.85
N ASP A 323 36.45 -13.85 -1.87
CA ASP A 323 37.05 -14.39 -3.10
C ASP A 323 36.32 -15.65 -3.58
N ALA A 324 35.95 -16.55 -2.66
CA ALA A 324 35.22 -17.78 -2.99
C ALA A 324 33.82 -17.54 -3.62
N ILE A 325 33.18 -16.42 -3.34
CA ILE A 325 31.84 -16.05 -3.89
C ILE A 325 31.91 -15.10 -5.08
N ASP A 326 33.11 -14.83 -5.60
CA ASP A 326 33.37 -13.88 -6.69
C ASP A 326 32.82 -12.49 -6.42
N ALA A 327 33.06 -11.99 -5.21
CA ALA A 327 32.70 -10.65 -4.77
C ALA A 327 33.95 -9.79 -4.56
N TYR A 328 33.78 -8.53 -4.24
CA TYR A 328 34.85 -7.61 -3.86
C TYR A 328 34.34 -6.63 -2.79
N VAL A 329 35.28 -6.08 -2.04
CA VAL A 329 35.04 -5.03 -1.08
C VAL A 329 35.40 -3.70 -1.72
N THR A 330 34.51 -2.73 -1.68
CA THR A 330 34.76 -1.38 -2.20
C THR A 330 35.65 -0.58 -1.25
N ASP A 331 36.10 0.60 -1.69
CA ASP A 331 36.88 1.52 -0.85
C ASP A 331 36.09 2.00 0.40
N ASP A 332 34.75 1.93 0.37
CA ASP A 332 33.86 2.26 1.48
C ASP A 332 33.51 1.04 2.35
N ASP A 333 34.31 -0.01 2.31
CA ASP A 333 34.13 -1.27 3.05
C ASP A 333 32.81 -2.00 2.77
N THR A 334 32.13 -1.73 1.63
CA THR A 334 30.89 -2.44 1.25
C THR A 334 31.18 -3.63 0.35
N LEU A 335 30.41 -4.71 0.54
CA LEU A 335 30.55 -5.93 -0.25
C LEU A 335 29.66 -5.87 -1.49
N ARG A 336 30.24 -6.15 -2.67
CA ARG A 336 29.53 -6.21 -3.95
C ARG A 336 29.94 -7.41 -4.79
N PHE A 337 28.99 -8.02 -5.48
CA PHE A 337 29.31 -9.06 -6.47
C PHE A 337 29.97 -8.45 -7.72
N ARG A 338 30.93 -9.20 -8.31
CA ARG A 338 31.56 -8.83 -9.60
C ARG A 338 30.61 -9.08 -10.78
N ARG A 339 29.60 -9.94 -10.59
CA ARG A 339 28.71 -10.45 -11.63
C ARG A 339 27.33 -9.82 -11.51
N ILE A 340 26.81 -9.42 -12.67
CA ILE A 340 25.50 -8.81 -12.80
C ILE A 340 24.40 -9.83 -12.44
N GLY A 341 23.43 -9.42 -11.62
CA GLY A 341 22.29 -10.26 -11.30
C GLY A 341 22.61 -11.49 -10.44
N TYR A 342 23.85 -11.69 -10.05
CA TYR A 342 24.26 -12.91 -9.35
C TYR A 342 23.62 -13.01 -7.96
N GLY A 343 23.51 -11.92 -7.22
CA GLY A 343 22.89 -11.93 -5.90
C GLY A 343 21.42 -12.40 -5.91
N GLU A 344 20.62 -11.94 -6.88
CA GLU A 344 19.24 -12.41 -7.01
C GLU A 344 19.18 -13.86 -7.44
N ALA A 345 20.04 -14.27 -8.37
CA ALA A 345 20.11 -15.65 -8.81
C ALA A 345 20.47 -16.60 -7.66
N VAL A 346 21.32 -16.18 -6.72
CA VAL A 346 21.62 -16.95 -5.50
C VAL A 346 20.37 -17.14 -4.64
N VAL A 347 19.59 -16.10 -4.44
CA VAL A 347 18.34 -16.20 -3.67
C VAL A 347 17.32 -17.08 -4.38
N ASP A 348 17.13 -16.91 -5.69
CA ASP A 348 16.22 -17.73 -6.50
C ASP A 348 16.64 -19.21 -6.50
N TYR A 349 17.95 -19.46 -6.61
CA TYR A 349 18.51 -20.82 -6.49
C TYR A 349 18.19 -21.42 -5.11
N PHE A 350 18.44 -20.69 -4.04
CA PHE A 350 18.14 -21.15 -2.67
C PHE A 350 16.64 -21.48 -2.51
N TRP A 351 15.74 -20.66 -3.04
CA TRP A 351 14.30 -20.90 -2.99
C TRP A 351 13.90 -22.19 -3.73
N ALA A 352 14.55 -22.47 -4.86
CA ALA A 352 14.30 -23.69 -5.64
C ALA A 352 14.89 -24.92 -4.96
N ASP A 353 16.13 -24.82 -4.45
CA ASP A 353 16.90 -25.93 -3.88
C ASP A 353 16.47 -26.29 -2.45
N ARG A 354 16.05 -25.29 -1.64
CA ARG A 354 15.71 -25.45 -0.23
C ARG A 354 14.29 -24.98 0.13
N PRO A 355 13.23 -25.45 -0.55
CA PRO A 355 11.87 -24.94 -0.36
C PRO A 355 11.33 -25.10 1.06
N HIS A 356 11.86 -26.02 1.86
CA HIS A 356 11.49 -26.23 3.24
C HIS A 356 12.09 -25.19 4.22
N LEU A 357 13.12 -24.44 3.81
CA LEU A 357 13.77 -23.41 4.62
C LEU A 357 13.28 -21.99 4.30
N ILE A 358 12.48 -21.79 3.26
CA ILE A 358 12.01 -20.47 2.80
C ILE A 358 11.43 -19.64 3.95
N LYS A 359 10.57 -20.24 4.78
CA LYS A 359 9.97 -19.51 5.90
C LYS A 359 11.03 -19.01 6.88
N ARG A 360 12.00 -19.83 7.26
CA ARG A 360 13.08 -19.45 8.19
C ARG A 360 13.98 -18.37 7.59
N PHE A 361 14.33 -18.52 6.32
CA PHE A 361 15.08 -17.55 5.56
C PHE A 361 14.37 -16.19 5.50
N THR A 362 13.09 -16.17 5.14
CA THR A 362 12.31 -14.92 5.04
C THR A 362 12.14 -14.24 6.40
N HIS A 363 12.02 -14.99 7.48
CA HIS A 363 12.05 -14.42 8.84
C HIS A 363 13.39 -13.79 9.17
N TRP A 364 14.49 -14.49 8.87
CA TRP A 364 15.81 -13.95 9.10
C TRP A 364 16.05 -12.67 8.27
N THR A 365 15.64 -12.64 7.01
CA THR A 365 15.77 -11.44 6.19
C THR A 365 14.93 -10.27 6.72
N ALA A 366 13.75 -10.56 7.26
CA ALA A 366 12.93 -9.56 7.93
C ALA A 366 13.58 -9.02 9.23
N ASP A 367 14.33 -9.85 9.96
CA ASP A 367 15.13 -9.40 11.11
C ASP A 367 16.28 -8.47 10.65
N GLN A 368 16.94 -8.80 9.55
CA GLN A 368 18.04 -8.00 9.04
C GLN A 368 17.61 -6.59 8.61
N THR A 369 16.36 -6.39 8.16
CA THR A 369 15.86 -5.04 7.82
C THR A 369 15.88 -4.07 9.01
N GLY A 370 15.78 -4.58 10.22
CA GLY A 370 15.87 -3.79 11.47
C GLY A 370 17.29 -3.65 12.03
N ASN A 371 18.30 -4.14 11.33
CA ASN A 371 19.69 -4.06 11.77
C ASN A 371 20.21 -2.61 11.62
N LYS A 372 20.63 -2.02 12.74
CA LYS A 372 21.12 -0.63 12.81
C LYS A 372 22.46 -0.39 12.15
N ASP A 373 23.20 -1.48 11.86
CA ASP A 373 24.50 -1.42 11.18
C ASP A 373 24.35 -1.39 9.64
N LEU A 374 23.11 -1.48 9.13
CA LEU A 374 22.82 -1.33 7.70
C LEU A 374 22.64 0.15 7.34
N PRO A 375 23.21 0.60 6.21
CA PRO A 375 22.82 1.88 5.61
C PRO A 375 21.32 1.93 5.30
N ASP A 376 20.71 3.09 5.47
CA ASP A 376 19.25 3.28 5.30
C ASP A 376 18.75 2.84 3.92
N ASP A 377 19.52 3.11 2.86
CA ASP A 377 19.21 2.71 1.50
C ASP A 377 19.20 1.19 1.33
N VAL A 378 20.18 0.48 1.92
CA VAL A 378 20.26 -0.99 1.91
C VAL A 378 19.11 -1.59 2.72
N ALA A 379 18.80 -1.03 3.90
CA ALA A 379 17.70 -1.48 4.74
C ALA A 379 16.34 -1.32 4.03
N ASN A 380 16.10 -0.19 3.37
CA ASN A 380 14.88 0.05 2.60
C ASN A 380 14.77 -0.89 1.40
N GLN A 381 15.85 -1.08 0.63
CA GLN A 381 15.88 -2.06 -0.47
C GLN A 381 15.60 -3.49 0.02
N LEU A 382 16.12 -3.86 1.18
CA LEU A 382 15.87 -5.17 1.77
C LEU A 382 14.40 -5.32 2.18
N ALA A 383 13.78 -4.29 2.79
CA ALA A 383 12.36 -4.30 3.13
C ALA A 383 11.49 -4.49 1.88
N ASP A 384 11.82 -3.80 0.79
CA ASP A 384 11.13 -3.92 -0.49
C ASP A 384 11.27 -5.34 -1.09
N ARG A 385 12.45 -5.93 -1.01
CA ARG A 385 12.71 -7.31 -1.47
C ARG A 385 11.96 -8.34 -0.61
N VAL A 386 11.99 -8.20 0.72
CA VAL A 386 11.23 -9.07 1.65
C VAL A 386 9.74 -9.01 1.35
N THR A 387 9.21 -7.82 1.11
CA THR A 387 7.81 -7.63 0.71
C THR A 387 7.50 -8.36 -0.60
N THR A 388 8.35 -8.19 -1.61
CA THR A 388 8.21 -8.86 -2.90
C THR A 388 8.22 -10.39 -2.74
N TRP A 389 9.13 -10.93 -1.95
CA TRP A 389 9.21 -12.37 -1.67
C TRP A 389 7.99 -12.89 -0.91
N ALA A 390 7.47 -12.12 0.06
CA ALA A 390 6.23 -12.47 0.75
C ALA A 390 5.04 -12.56 -0.20
N LEU A 391 4.90 -11.62 -1.14
CA LEU A 391 3.86 -11.64 -2.18
C LEU A 391 4.02 -12.83 -3.13
N GLN A 392 5.24 -13.11 -3.60
CA GLN A 392 5.54 -14.27 -4.45
C GLN A 392 5.21 -15.58 -3.74
N TYR A 393 5.58 -15.71 -2.47
CA TYR A 393 5.23 -16.88 -1.67
C TYR A 393 3.72 -17.06 -1.57
N MET A 394 2.97 -15.98 -1.34
CA MET A 394 1.52 -16.01 -1.27
C MET A 394 0.86 -16.39 -2.60
N ARG A 395 1.42 -15.96 -3.74
CA ARG A 395 0.93 -16.35 -5.08
C ARG A 395 1.18 -17.84 -5.36
N ALA A 396 2.35 -18.35 -4.94
CA ALA A 396 2.73 -19.76 -5.14
C ALA A 396 2.01 -20.74 -4.20
N LYS A 397 1.47 -20.30 -3.07
CA LYS A 397 0.82 -21.13 -2.06
C LYS A 397 -0.67 -20.83 -1.97
N HIS A 398 -1.45 -21.84 -1.58
CA HIS A 398 -2.90 -21.72 -1.43
C HIS A 398 -3.32 -21.91 0.03
N GLY A 399 -4.48 -21.36 0.39
CA GLY A 399 -5.08 -21.51 1.71
C GLY A 399 -4.47 -20.64 2.81
N ARG A 400 -4.81 -20.96 4.07
CA ARG A 400 -4.44 -20.14 5.25
C ARG A 400 -2.93 -20.03 5.49
N ARG A 401 -2.14 -21.01 5.03
CA ARG A 401 -0.68 -20.99 5.20
C ARG A 401 -0.02 -19.88 4.37
N ALA A 402 -0.63 -19.46 3.26
CA ALA A 402 -0.10 -18.41 2.41
C ALA A 402 -0.03 -17.05 3.14
N THR A 403 -1.07 -16.69 3.92
CA THR A 403 -1.11 -15.44 4.67
C THR A 403 -0.38 -15.50 6.01
N GLN A 404 0.06 -16.68 6.46
CA GLN A 404 0.79 -16.83 7.71
C GLN A 404 2.16 -16.17 7.67
N LEU A 405 2.91 -16.32 6.55
CA LEU A 405 4.20 -15.67 6.38
C LEU A 405 4.06 -14.15 6.41
N LEU A 406 3.05 -13.60 5.70
CA LEU A 406 2.73 -12.17 5.74
C LEU A 406 2.47 -11.68 7.17
N ARG A 407 1.67 -12.43 7.95
CA ARG A 407 1.36 -12.10 9.34
C ARG A 407 2.61 -12.11 10.21
N ASP A 408 3.44 -13.12 10.05
CA ASP A 408 4.65 -13.30 10.85
C ASP A 408 5.64 -12.15 10.60
N ILE A 409 5.88 -11.77 9.32
CA ILE A 409 6.74 -10.62 8.96
C ILE A 409 6.14 -9.30 9.47
N ALA A 410 4.85 -9.04 9.20
CA ALA A 410 4.20 -7.83 9.68
C ALA A 410 4.20 -7.73 11.21
N GLY A 411 4.03 -8.85 11.91
CA GLY A 411 4.12 -8.93 13.38
C GLY A 411 5.52 -8.59 13.90
N GLN A 412 6.55 -9.05 13.23
CA GLN A 412 7.94 -8.76 13.56
C GLN A 412 8.27 -7.27 13.32
N TRP A 413 7.95 -6.76 12.11
CA TRP A 413 8.18 -5.37 11.77
C TRP A 413 7.33 -4.38 12.56
N SER A 414 6.14 -4.76 13.01
CA SER A 414 5.28 -3.88 13.81
C SER A 414 5.94 -3.38 15.11
N THR A 415 7.02 -4.02 15.54
CA THR A 415 7.80 -3.62 16.71
C THR A 415 8.96 -2.68 16.37
N SER A 416 9.70 -2.95 15.31
CA SER A 416 10.94 -2.26 14.94
C SER A 416 10.78 -1.31 13.75
N LEU A 417 9.86 -1.62 12.84
CA LEU A 417 9.65 -0.96 11.54
C LEU A 417 8.14 -0.80 11.26
N PRO A 418 7.39 -0.02 12.07
CA PRO A 418 5.93 0.05 11.98
C PRO A 418 5.41 0.57 10.63
N GLU A 419 6.15 1.45 9.96
CA GLU A 419 5.79 1.96 8.64
C GLU A 419 5.92 0.86 7.57
N GLN A 420 7.00 0.09 7.59
CA GLN A 420 7.19 -1.04 6.68
C GLN A 420 6.16 -2.15 6.94
N ALA A 421 5.77 -2.38 8.20
CA ALA A 421 4.68 -3.31 8.52
C ALA A 421 3.35 -2.85 7.91
N ARG A 422 2.99 -1.58 8.04
CA ARG A 422 1.82 -0.97 7.40
C ARG A 422 1.88 -1.11 5.87
N ASP A 423 3.01 -0.77 5.28
CA ASP A 423 3.17 -0.76 3.82
C ASP A 423 3.14 -2.19 3.24
N LEU A 424 3.77 -3.16 3.91
CA LEU A 424 3.66 -4.58 3.57
C LEU A 424 2.19 -5.04 3.58
N LEU A 425 1.43 -4.71 4.63
CA LEU A 425 0.02 -5.05 4.71
C LEU A 425 -0.78 -4.34 3.61
N THR A 426 -0.53 -3.06 3.38
CA THR A 426 -1.27 -2.29 2.36
C THR A 426 -1.03 -2.84 0.96
N VAL A 427 0.24 -3.07 0.56
CA VAL A 427 0.53 -3.60 -0.79
C VAL A 427 -0.02 -5.01 -0.97
N ALA A 428 0.03 -5.85 0.06
CA ALA A 428 -0.54 -7.19 -0.01
C ALA A 428 -2.07 -7.18 -0.19
N ALA A 429 -2.76 -6.19 0.39
CA ALA A 429 -4.22 -6.06 0.27
C ALA A 429 -4.69 -5.55 -1.10
N VAL A 430 -3.84 -4.80 -1.82
CA VAL A 430 -4.12 -4.29 -3.17
C VAL A 430 -3.51 -5.13 -4.29
N ASP A 431 -2.78 -6.19 -3.95
CA ASP A 431 -2.20 -7.11 -4.93
C ASP A 431 -3.30 -7.81 -5.74
N THR A 432 -3.21 -7.76 -7.05
CA THR A 432 -4.25 -8.27 -7.95
C THR A 432 -4.51 -9.78 -7.78
N GLY A 433 -3.45 -10.57 -7.56
CA GLY A 433 -3.56 -12.02 -7.46
C GLY A 433 -3.94 -12.54 -6.06
N THR A 434 -3.63 -11.79 -5.00
CA THR A 434 -3.78 -12.27 -3.61
C THR A 434 -4.59 -11.35 -2.71
N GLY A 435 -4.85 -10.11 -3.12
CA GLY A 435 -5.41 -9.05 -2.30
C GLY A 435 -6.73 -9.40 -1.63
N ARG A 436 -7.68 -10.03 -2.34
CA ARG A 436 -8.93 -10.50 -1.74
C ARG A 436 -8.69 -11.45 -0.56
N ARG A 437 -7.81 -12.45 -0.77
CA ARG A 437 -7.45 -13.40 0.29
C ARG A 437 -6.79 -12.74 1.49
N VAL A 438 -5.98 -11.71 1.24
CA VAL A 438 -5.33 -10.92 2.28
C VAL A 438 -6.36 -10.10 3.05
N ARG A 439 -7.27 -9.42 2.37
CA ARG A 439 -8.36 -8.67 3.01
C ARG A 439 -9.28 -9.56 3.85
N ASP A 440 -9.54 -10.80 3.41
CA ASP A 440 -10.29 -11.79 4.21
C ASP A 440 -9.48 -12.24 5.44
N ALA A 441 -8.16 -12.40 5.30
CA ALA A 441 -7.29 -12.72 6.43
C ALA A 441 -7.26 -11.58 7.48
N TYR A 442 -7.33 -10.31 7.07
CA TYR A 442 -7.40 -9.17 7.97
C TYR A 442 -8.63 -9.24 8.89
N LEU A 443 -9.79 -9.58 8.34
CA LEU A 443 -10.99 -9.78 9.13
C LEU A 443 -10.81 -10.92 10.16
N ALA A 444 -10.17 -12.01 9.72
CA ALA A 444 -9.90 -13.12 10.62
C ALA A 444 -8.88 -12.77 11.73
N TRP A 445 -7.92 -11.89 11.44
CA TRP A 445 -6.95 -11.42 12.45
C TRP A 445 -7.58 -10.39 13.41
N ALA A 446 -8.39 -9.49 12.89
CA ALA A 446 -9.12 -8.50 13.68
C ALA A 446 -10.01 -9.13 14.76
N ARG A 447 -10.64 -10.27 14.45
CA ARG A 447 -11.51 -11.04 15.36
C ARG A 447 -10.78 -11.82 16.45
N ARG A 448 -9.45 -11.83 16.44
CA ARG A 448 -8.68 -12.56 17.45
C ARG A 448 -8.34 -11.69 18.64
N SER A 449 -8.19 -12.34 19.81
CA SER A 449 -7.75 -11.66 21.01
C SER A 449 -6.30 -11.13 20.88
N ASP A 450 -5.92 -10.20 21.75
CA ASP A 450 -4.56 -9.64 21.83
C ASP A 450 -3.49 -10.69 22.17
N ARG A 451 -3.90 -11.83 22.74
CA ARG A 451 -3.02 -12.99 22.98
C ARG A 451 -2.66 -13.74 21.68
N ASP A 452 -3.59 -13.81 20.74
CA ASP A 452 -3.41 -14.55 19.47
C ASP A 452 -2.80 -13.68 18.36
N VAL A 453 -3.12 -12.38 18.38
CA VAL A 453 -2.60 -11.35 17.45
C VAL A 453 -2.12 -10.18 18.28
N PRO A 454 -0.79 -9.95 18.36
CA PRO A 454 -0.24 -8.90 19.22
C PRO A 454 -0.80 -7.51 18.89
N PRO A 455 -1.02 -6.64 19.92
CA PRO A 455 -1.56 -5.29 19.71
C PRO A 455 -0.82 -4.49 18.66
N ARG A 456 0.52 -4.50 18.64
CA ARG A 456 1.33 -3.80 17.64
C ARG A 456 1.00 -4.20 16.19
N LEU A 457 0.74 -5.50 15.95
CA LEU A 457 0.28 -5.95 14.63
C LEU A 457 -1.14 -5.46 14.33
N LYS A 458 -2.03 -5.41 15.33
CA LYS A 458 -3.37 -4.83 15.18
C LYS A 458 -3.31 -3.33 14.86
N THR A 459 -2.40 -2.59 15.49
CA THR A 459 -2.14 -1.18 15.18
C THR A 459 -1.67 -1.01 13.73
N ALA A 460 -0.71 -1.83 13.26
CA ALA A 460 -0.27 -1.82 11.87
C ALA A 460 -1.42 -2.16 10.91
N LEU A 461 -2.29 -3.11 11.29
CA LEU A 461 -3.48 -3.48 10.53
C LEU A 461 -4.51 -2.34 10.46
N ALA A 462 -4.77 -1.63 11.57
CA ALA A 462 -5.64 -0.46 11.60
C ALA A 462 -5.12 0.65 10.66
N ARG A 463 -3.82 0.94 10.69
CA ARG A 463 -3.17 1.89 9.78
C ARG A 463 -3.19 1.45 8.31
N ALA A 464 -3.10 0.14 8.03
CA ALA A 464 -3.30 -0.37 6.67
C ALA A 464 -4.76 -0.21 6.23
N CYS A 465 -5.74 -0.45 7.11
CA CYS A 465 -7.15 -0.18 6.84
C CYS A 465 -7.41 1.30 6.55
N GLU A 466 -6.74 2.21 7.26
CA GLU A 466 -6.79 3.66 6.99
C GLU A 466 -6.35 3.98 5.55
N ARG A 467 -5.20 3.45 5.10
CA ARG A 467 -4.70 3.65 3.73
C ARG A 467 -5.63 3.08 2.65
N LEU A 468 -6.40 2.06 3.00
CA LEU A 468 -7.34 1.37 2.10
C LEU A 468 -8.78 1.90 2.21
N ALA A 469 -9.04 2.82 3.14
CA ALA A 469 -10.37 3.34 3.45
C ALA A 469 -11.06 3.98 2.24
N ASP A 470 -10.30 4.70 1.42
CA ASP A 470 -10.85 5.36 0.22
C ASP A 470 -11.23 4.38 -0.90
N VAL A 471 -10.62 3.20 -0.90
CA VAL A 471 -10.83 2.20 -1.96
C VAL A 471 -11.89 1.17 -1.53
N TYR A 472 -11.87 0.78 -0.27
CA TYR A 472 -12.72 -0.26 0.29
C TYR A 472 -13.44 0.21 1.57
N PRO A 473 -14.24 1.30 1.55
CA PRO A 473 -14.74 1.94 2.77
C PRO A 473 -15.53 0.98 3.67
N THR A 474 -16.56 0.34 3.17
CA THR A 474 -17.41 -0.59 3.93
C THR A 474 -16.62 -1.81 4.45
N MET A 475 -15.70 -2.32 3.62
CA MET A 475 -14.85 -3.44 4.04
C MET A 475 -13.89 -3.04 5.17
N MET A 476 -13.28 -1.86 5.09
CA MET A 476 -12.34 -1.39 6.11
C MET A 476 -13.08 -1.03 7.39
N LEU A 477 -14.24 -0.40 7.30
CA LEU A 477 -15.09 -0.12 8.46
C LEU A 477 -15.42 -1.40 9.25
N LEU A 478 -15.79 -2.49 8.57
CA LEU A 478 -16.02 -3.79 9.22
C LEU A 478 -14.79 -4.31 9.96
N ARG A 479 -13.58 -4.17 9.39
CA ARG A 479 -12.34 -4.62 10.04
C ARG A 479 -11.99 -3.76 11.24
N LEU A 480 -12.15 -2.46 11.14
CA LEU A 480 -11.97 -1.53 12.26
C LEU A 480 -12.95 -1.81 13.40
N THR A 481 -14.22 -2.13 13.08
CA THR A 481 -15.24 -2.55 14.05
C THR A 481 -14.81 -3.80 14.83
N GLU A 482 -14.28 -4.79 14.13
CA GLU A 482 -13.82 -6.03 14.76
C GLU A 482 -12.51 -5.82 15.54
N LEU A 483 -11.60 -4.97 15.08
CA LEU A 483 -10.42 -4.60 15.86
C LEU A 483 -10.81 -3.96 17.19
N ALA A 484 -11.71 -2.97 17.17
CA ALA A 484 -12.22 -2.29 18.35
C ALA A 484 -12.92 -3.27 19.33
N ALA A 485 -13.64 -4.28 18.79
CA ALA A 485 -14.34 -5.25 19.63
C ALA A 485 -13.42 -6.23 20.39
N HIS A 486 -12.25 -6.51 19.83
CA HIS A 486 -11.39 -7.59 20.30
C HIS A 486 -10.01 -7.10 20.83
N THR A 487 -9.93 -5.84 21.25
CA THR A 487 -8.73 -5.26 21.87
C THR A 487 -9.08 -4.48 23.14
N GLU A 488 -8.13 -4.44 24.07
CA GLU A 488 -8.15 -3.53 25.22
C GLU A 488 -6.95 -2.57 25.19
N ASP A 489 -6.14 -2.65 24.13
CA ASP A 489 -4.93 -1.87 23.94
C ASP A 489 -5.27 -0.46 23.43
N GLU A 490 -4.71 0.56 24.08
CA GLU A 490 -4.99 1.96 23.79
C GLU A 490 -4.42 2.40 22.42
N ASP A 491 -3.24 1.92 22.04
CA ASP A 491 -2.62 2.25 20.76
C ASP A 491 -3.44 1.69 19.58
N VAL A 492 -4.07 0.53 19.76
CA VAL A 492 -4.96 -0.05 18.73
C VAL A 492 -6.25 0.76 18.62
N THR A 493 -6.87 1.11 19.76
CA THR A 493 -8.11 1.90 19.73
C THR A 493 -7.90 3.31 19.20
N ASP A 494 -6.74 3.91 19.46
CA ASP A 494 -6.33 5.19 18.89
C ASP A 494 -6.15 5.09 17.36
N ALA A 495 -5.42 4.08 16.88
CA ALA A 495 -5.24 3.85 15.45
C ALA A 495 -6.56 3.57 14.72
N VAL A 496 -7.50 2.86 15.36
CA VAL A 496 -8.86 2.67 14.83
C VAL A 496 -9.60 4.00 14.77
N GLY A 497 -9.53 4.79 15.83
CA GLY A 497 -10.14 6.13 15.89
C GLY A 497 -9.61 7.04 14.77
N HIS A 498 -8.30 7.06 14.55
CA HIS A 498 -7.67 7.84 13.49
C HIS A 498 -8.12 7.35 12.09
N ALA A 499 -8.17 6.06 11.86
CA ALA A 499 -8.61 5.48 10.57
C ALA A 499 -10.06 5.88 10.22
N LEU A 500 -10.93 6.02 11.21
CA LEU A 500 -12.31 6.50 11.00
C LEU A 500 -12.36 7.95 10.53
N THR A 501 -11.36 8.78 10.82
CA THR A 501 -11.31 10.16 10.32
C THR A 501 -11.14 10.22 8.80
N VAL A 502 -10.39 9.29 8.23
CA VAL A 502 -10.19 9.18 6.78
C VAL A 502 -11.49 8.73 6.10
N LEU A 503 -12.18 7.76 6.70
CA LEU A 503 -13.50 7.32 6.21
C LEU A 503 -14.53 8.45 6.27
N TRP A 504 -14.48 9.34 7.26
CA TRP A 504 -15.37 10.49 7.40
C TRP A 504 -15.26 11.49 6.25
N ASP A 505 -14.11 11.60 5.61
CA ASP A 505 -13.91 12.50 4.47
C ASP A 505 -14.77 12.09 3.26
N GLN A 506 -15.26 10.86 3.23
CA GLN A 506 -16.20 10.39 2.22
C GLN A 506 -17.64 10.73 2.63
N PRO A 507 -18.35 11.62 1.90
CA PRO A 507 -19.72 12.06 2.28
C PRO A 507 -20.70 10.89 2.45
N THR A 508 -20.59 9.85 1.63
CA THR A 508 -21.45 8.67 1.66
C THR A 508 -21.28 7.81 2.92
N SER A 509 -20.12 7.89 3.58
CA SER A 509 -19.82 7.09 4.78
C SER A 509 -20.15 7.80 6.09
N ARG A 510 -20.41 9.11 6.07
CA ARG A 510 -20.61 9.92 7.30
C ARG A 510 -21.74 9.42 8.18
N SER A 511 -22.91 9.16 7.59
CA SER A 511 -24.07 8.65 8.33
C SER A 511 -23.79 7.29 8.95
N GLU A 512 -23.16 6.39 8.21
CA GLU A 512 -22.78 5.06 8.70
C GLU A 512 -21.77 5.14 9.86
N ILE A 513 -20.81 6.07 9.77
CA ILE A 513 -19.82 6.31 10.85
C ILE A 513 -20.51 6.89 12.09
N GLN A 514 -21.44 7.84 11.94
CA GLN A 514 -22.21 8.37 13.06
C GLN A 514 -22.98 7.27 13.79
N ASP A 515 -23.72 6.45 13.05
CA ASP A 515 -24.48 5.32 13.60
C ASP A 515 -23.55 4.33 14.29
N GLN A 516 -22.39 4.04 13.67
CA GLN A 516 -21.40 3.13 14.22
C GLN A 516 -20.79 3.67 15.53
N LEU A 517 -20.44 4.96 15.62
CA LEU A 517 -19.92 5.58 16.82
C LEU A 517 -20.98 5.60 17.95
N ASP A 518 -22.25 5.77 17.59
CA ASP A 518 -23.35 5.66 18.54
C ASP A 518 -23.52 4.25 19.11
N ASP A 519 -23.42 3.24 18.26
CA ASP A 519 -23.49 1.85 18.70
C ASP A 519 -22.29 1.48 19.57
N TRP A 520 -21.08 1.91 19.17
CA TRP A 520 -19.86 1.63 19.93
C TRP A 520 -19.86 2.28 21.31
N SER A 521 -20.34 3.52 21.42
CA SER A 521 -20.39 4.22 22.71
C SER A 521 -21.31 3.53 23.73
N ARG A 522 -22.32 2.79 23.25
CA ARG A 522 -23.24 2.00 24.09
C ARG A 522 -22.82 0.53 24.22
N SER A 523 -21.73 0.13 23.55
CA SER A 523 -21.28 -1.26 23.53
C SER A 523 -20.82 -1.76 24.90
N PRO A 524 -21.07 -3.03 25.25
CA PRO A 524 -20.49 -3.63 26.44
C PRO A 524 -18.96 -3.80 26.34
N GLU A 525 -18.40 -3.92 25.15
CA GLU A 525 -16.98 -4.05 24.94
C GLU A 525 -16.24 -2.71 25.19
N ALA A 526 -15.28 -2.73 26.11
CA ALA A 526 -14.51 -1.55 26.48
C ALA A 526 -13.73 -0.97 25.30
N GLY A 527 -13.13 -1.81 24.47
CA GLY A 527 -12.37 -1.40 23.31
C GLY A 527 -13.21 -0.60 22.30
N ARG A 528 -14.46 -1.00 22.04
CA ARG A 528 -15.38 -0.23 21.18
C ARG A 528 -15.69 1.14 21.78
N ARG A 529 -16.00 1.21 23.07
CA ARG A 529 -16.24 2.52 23.72
C ARG A 529 -15.03 3.43 23.63
N THR A 530 -13.84 2.91 23.93
CA THR A 530 -12.60 3.68 23.84
C THR A 530 -12.33 4.12 22.40
N ALA A 531 -12.51 3.25 21.41
CA ALA A 531 -12.36 3.59 20.00
C ALA A 531 -13.38 4.66 19.54
N ALA A 532 -14.61 4.62 20.04
CA ALA A 532 -15.61 5.67 19.76
C ALA A 532 -15.18 7.03 20.32
N HIS A 533 -14.64 7.07 21.54
CA HIS A 533 -14.09 8.29 22.13
C HIS A 533 -12.92 8.84 21.33
N HIS A 534 -11.93 8.00 20.98
CA HIS A 534 -10.77 8.41 20.18
C HIS A 534 -11.19 8.92 18.80
N ALA A 535 -12.09 8.19 18.10
CA ALA A 535 -12.58 8.61 16.80
C ALA A 535 -13.28 9.98 16.84
N PHE A 536 -14.16 10.20 17.83
CA PHE A 536 -14.80 11.49 17.95
C PHE A 536 -13.80 12.60 18.31
N LEU A 537 -12.83 12.34 19.18
CA LEU A 537 -11.80 13.32 19.54
C LEU A 537 -10.93 13.69 18.33
N HIS A 538 -10.50 12.71 17.53
CA HIS A 538 -9.76 12.97 16.29
C HIS A 538 -10.59 13.81 15.31
N LEU A 539 -11.88 13.50 15.13
CA LEU A 539 -12.77 14.28 14.27
C LEU A 539 -13.00 15.69 14.82
N ALA A 540 -13.20 15.82 16.14
CA ALA A 540 -13.42 17.11 16.79
C ALA A 540 -12.17 18.03 16.77
N ALA A 541 -10.99 17.45 16.78
CA ALA A 541 -9.72 18.18 16.70
C ALA A 541 -9.40 18.69 15.29
N ARG A 542 -10.04 18.12 14.24
CA ARG A 542 -9.79 18.53 12.85
C ARG A 542 -10.54 19.78 12.47
N THR A 543 -9.86 20.65 11.74
CA THR A 543 -10.42 21.87 11.16
C THR A 543 -10.22 21.89 9.65
N THR A 544 -11.11 22.60 8.95
CA THR A 544 -10.95 22.95 7.55
C THR A 544 -9.86 24.04 7.38
N GLU A 545 -9.50 24.38 6.15
CA GLU A 545 -8.49 25.42 5.86
C GLU A 545 -8.88 26.81 6.42
N ASP A 546 -10.19 27.09 6.51
CA ASP A 546 -10.76 28.32 7.09
C ASP A 546 -10.95 28.24 8.62
N GLY A 547 -10.42 27.20 9.27
CA GLY A 547 -10.43 27.04 10.74
C GLY A 547 -11.72 26.55 11.34
N ARG A 548 -12.68 26.07 10.53
CA ARG A 548 -13.96 25.49 11.00
C ARG A 548 -13.78 24.04 11.44
N PRO A 549 -14.25 23.63 12.63
CA PRO A 549 -14.27 22.23 13.00
C PRO A 549 -15.07 21.40 11.97
N VAL A 550 -14.47 20.30 11.50
CA VAL A 550 -15.05 19.43 10.45
C VAL A 550 -16.45 18.93 10.83
N LEU A 551 -16.65 18.63 12.10
CA LEU A 551 -17.96 18.19 12.62
C LEU A 551 -19.04 19.27 12.55
N LEU A 552 -18.69 20.58 12.62
CA LEU A 552 -19.63 21.68 12.55
C LEU A 552 -19.97 22.06 11.11
N VAL A 553 -19.07 21.82 10.14
CA VAL A 553 -19.36 22.04 8.72
C VAL A 553 -20.40 21.06 8.20
N ALA A 554 -20.38 19.83 8.69
CA ALA A 554 -21.32 18.78 8.31
C ALA A 554 -22.71 18.94 8.98
N ALA A 555 -22.88 19.93 9.87
CA ALA A 555 -24.02 20.06 10.79
C ALA A 555 -25.09 21.03 10.31
N HIS A 556 -25.62 20.88 9.10
CA HIS A 556 -26.76 21.67 8.67
C HIS A 556 -28.13 21.14 9.16
N GLU A 557 -28.18 20.10 10.01
CA GLU A 557 -29.40 19.50 10.53
C GLU A 557 -29.41 19.44 12.07
N ASP A 558 -30.55 19.66 12.70
CA ASP A 558 -30.74 19.57 14.15
C ASP A 558 -30.31 18.23 14.76
N LYS A 559 -30.38 17.15 13.99
CA LYS A 559 -29.90 15.82 14.40
C LYS A 559 -28.40 15.79 14.62
N SER A 560 -27.62 16.57 13.87
CA SER A 560 -26.16 16.62 14.01
C SER A 560 -25.74 17.32 15.31
N GLN A 561 -26.41 18.39 15.71
CA GLN A 561 -26.10 19.07 17.00
C GLN A 561 -26.43 18.18 18.20
N ALA A 562 -27.56 17.47 18.15
CA ALA A 562 -27.92 16.54 19.22
C ALA A 562 -26.91 15.40 19.36
N TRP A 563 -26.40 14.88 18.24
CA TRP A 563 -25.36 13.86 18.22
C TRP A 563 -24.05 14.37 18.80
N GLN A 564 -23.58 15.54 18.38
CA GLN A 564 -22.37 16.17 18.90
C GLN A 564 -22.47 16.44 20.41
N THR A 565 -23.61 16.94 20.86
CA THR A 565 -23.89 17.17 22.28
C THR A 565 -23.79 15.89 23.10
N ALA A 566 -24.38 14.80 22.59
CA ALA A 566 -24.32 13.50 23.25
C ALA A 566 -22.87 12.96 23.34
N ARG A 567 -22.07 13.13 22.27
CA ARG A 567 -20.67 12.70 22.26
C ARG A 567 -19.81 13.53 23.22
N TRP A 568 -19.92 14.86 23.21
CA TRP A 568 -19.22 15.72 24.18
C TRP A 568 -19.58 15.38 25.62
N ARG A 569 -20.87 15.09 25.88
CA ARG A 569 -21.32 14.66 27.22
C ARG A 569 -20.61 13.41 27.68
N ASP A 570 -20.53 12.42 26.82
CA ASP A 570 -19.88 11.13 27.10
C ASP A 570 -18.38 11.34 27.38
N LEU A 571 -17.70 12.15 26.57
CA LEU A 571 -16.28 12.50 26.78
C LEU A 571 -16.04 13.22 28.11
N LEU A 572 -16.86 14.20 28.45
CA LEU A 572 -16.71 14.95 29.71
C LEU A 572 -16.93 14.05 30.95
N LEU A 573 -17.79 13.05 30.84
CA LEU A 573 -18.00 12.06 31.88
C LEU A 573 -16.76 11.16 32.07
N HIS A 574 -16.12 10.80 30.97
CA HIS A 574 -14.94 9.92 30.96
C HIS A 574 -13.60 10.70 30.96
N TYR A 575 -13.62 11.98 31.22
CA TYR A 575 -12.47 12.90 31.17
C TYR A 575 -11.17 12.34 31.77
N ARG A 576 -11.24 11.60 32.90
CA ARG A 576 -10.06 11.08 33.63
C ARG A 576 -9.40 9.89 32.96
N THR A 577 -10.09 9.21 32.07
CA THR A 577 -9.62 7.98 31.41
C THR A 577 -9.26 8.22 29.96
N LEU A 578 -9.51 9.42 29.43
CA LEU A 578 -9.22 9.80 28.04
C LEU A 578 -7.82 10.39 27.91
N PRO A 579 -7.19 10.33 26.71
CA PRO A 579 -5.92 10.98 26.44
C PRO A 579 -6.07 12.50 26.54
N GLY A 580 -5.60 13.08 27.66
CA GLY A 580 -5.75 14.50 27.98
C GLY A 580 -5.29 15.45 26.87
N PRO A 581 -4.13 15.23 26.20
CA PRO A 581 -3.67 16.07 25.09
C PRO A 581 -4.64 16.10 23.90
N LEU A 582 -5.21 14.96 23.50
CA LEU A 582 -6.14 14.88 22.38
C LEU A 582 -7.49 15.54 22.72
N LEU A 583 -8.00 15.31 23.93
CA LEU A 583 -9.22 15.97 24.41
C LEU A 583 -9.05 17.49 24.49
N GLN A 584 -7.91 17.98 24.98
CA GLN A 584 -7.60 19.41 25.00
C GLN A 584 -7.49 19.99 23.60
N GLN A 585 -6.86 19.28 22.67
CA GLN A 585 -6.76 19.69 21.26
C GLN A 585 -8.15 19.81 20.60
N ALA A 586 -9.03 18.84 20.85
CA ALA A 586 -10.41 18.86 20.34
C ALA A 586 -11.19 20.08 20.87
N LEU A 587 -11.12 20.36 22.19
CA LEU A 587 -11.76 21.54 22.76
C LEU A 587 -11.15 22.84 22.20
N ASN A 588 -9.82 22.92 22.10
CA ASN A 588 -9.12 24.09 21.57
C ASN A 588 -9.58 24.42 20.14
N ALA A 589 -9.72 23.40 19.27
CA ALA A 589 -10.22 23.59 17.90
C ALA A 589 -11.62 24.23 17.89
N TRP A 590 -12.53 23.75 18.74
CA TRP A 590 -13.90 24.27 18.83
C TRP A 590 -13.95 25.69 19.45
N MET A 591 -13.23 25.91 20.52
CA MET A 591 -13.21 27.23 21.20
C MET A 591 -12.49 28.31 20.39
N ASN A 592 -11.42 27.94 19.66
CA ASN A 592 -10.74 28.86 18.73
C ASN A 592 -11.66 29.24 17.57
N ALA A 593 -12.43 28.29 17.02
CA ALA A 593 -13.42 28.59 16.00
C ALA A 593 -14.54 29.50 16.52
N ALA A 594 -15.03 29.27 17.74
CA ALA A 594 -16.03 30.12 18.38
C ALA A 594 -15.51 31.54 18.68
N ALA A 595 -14.21 31.69 18.95
CA ALA A 595 -13.60 33.01 19.17
C ALA A 595 -13.37 33.76 17.84
N SER A 596 -12.99 33.05 16.75
CA SER A 596 -12.61 33.67 15.49
C SER A 596 -13.76 33.82 14.49
N LEU A 597 -14.80 33.00 14.59
CA LEU A 597 -15.91 32.91 13.63
C LEU A 597 -17.26 33.20 14.33
N PRO A 598 -17.82 34.39 14.17
CA PRO A 598 -19.04 34.80 14.90
C PRO A 598 -20.25 33.89 14.68
N ASP A 599 -20.37 33.28 13.51
CA ASP A 599 -21.45 32.35 13.16
C ASP A 599 -21.37 31.00 13.92
N LEU A 600 -20.19 30.62 14.39
CA LEU A 600 -19.97 29.39 15.16
C LEU A 600 -20.03 29.59 16.67
N GLN A 601 -19.98 30.83 17.16
CA GLN A 601 -19.94 31.12 18.59
C GLN A 601 -21.12 30.50 19.35
N GLU A 602 -22.36 30.85 18.96
CA GLU A 602 -23.56 30.34 19.63
C GLU A 602 -23.74 28.80 19.47
N PRO A 603 -23.55 28.23 18.29
CA PRO A 603 -23.63 26.77 18.15
C PRO A 603 -22.64 26.01 19.05
N VAL A 604 -21.37 26.42 19.11
CA VAL A 604 -20.38 25.78 19.97
C VAL A 604 -20.73 25.89 21.45
N LEU A 605 -21.08 27.12 21.91
CA LEU A 605 -21.46 27.35 23.31
C LEU A 605 -22.67 26.53 23.71
N THR A 606 -23.69 26.47 22.84
CA THR A 606 -24.92 25.70 23.07
C THR A 606 -24.63 24.20 23.18
N ILE A 607 -23.82 23.63 22.26
CA ILE A 607 -23.45 22.22 22.30
C ILE A 607 -22.70 21.89 23.60
N LEU A 608 -21.69 22.67 23.97
CA LEU A 608 -20.90 22.44 25.18
C LEU A 608 -21.74 22.63 26.45
N GLN A 609 -22.64 23.64 26.50
CA GLN A 609 -23.56 23.85 27.61
C GLN A 609 -24.51 22.65 27.79
N HIS A 610 -25.15 22.20 26.71
CA HIS A 610 -26.05 21.05 26.73
C HIS A 610 -25.27 19.71 26.97
N ALA A 611 -24.00 19.63 26.66
CA ALA A 611 -23.18 18.50 27.04
C ALA A 611 -23.01 18.38 28.58
N VAL A 612 -23.01 19.48 29.30
CA VAL A 612 -23.00 19.47 30.77
C VAL A 612 -24.40 19.24 31.35
N TYR A 613 -25.41 20.04 30.90
CA TYR A 613 -26.77 20.01 31.41
C TYR A 613 -27.77 19.79 30.29
N GLN A 614 -28.33 18.58 30.13
CA GLN A 614 -29.35 18.27 29.09
C GLN A 614 -30.75 18.60 29.50
N SER A 615 -31.07 18.41 30.78
CA SER A 615 -32.40 18.69 31.34
C SER A 615 -32.27 19.00 32.84
N GLN A 616 -33.30 19.60 33.41
CA GLN A 616 -33.35 19.86 34.86
C GLN A 616 -33.36 18.59 35.73
N THR A 617 -33.56 17.40 35.14
CA THR A 617 -33.59 16.12 35.84
C THR A 617 -32.22 15.37 35.75
N ASP A 618 -31.31 15.78 34.88
CA ASP A 618 -30.00 15.14 34.69
C ASP A 618 -28.95 15.73 35.67
N THR A 619 -29.17 15.50 36.95
CA THR A 619 -28.22 15.96 38.00
C THR A 619 -27.13 14.95 38.29
N VAL A 620 -27.29 13.69 37.89
CA VAL A 620 -26.26 12.63 38.06
C VAL A 620 -25.10 12.94 37.14
N TYR A 621 -23.91 13.01 37.71
CA TYR A 621 -22.64 13.32 36.97
C TYR A 621 -22.55 14.72 36.34
N ALA A 622 -23.55 15.61 36.52
CA ALA A 622 -23.48 16.97 36.01
C ALA A 622 -22.29 17.77 36.59
N ALA A 623 -22.02 17.59 37.88
CA ALA A 623 -20.87 18.19 38.55
C ALA A 623 -19.52 17.71 37.97
N ASP A 624 -19.39 16.42 37.68
CA ASP A 624 -18.17 15.87 37.08
C ASP A 624 -17.94 16.44 35.68
N ARG A 625 -18.99 16.53 34.84
CA ARG A 625 -18.92 17.13 33.50
C ARG A 625 -18.57 18.62 33.57
N TYR A 626 -19.18 19.36 34.53
CA TYR A 626 -18.89 20.77 34.75
C TYR A 626 -17.41 20.99 35.13
N LEU A 627 -16.89 20.19 36.07
CA LEU A 627 -15.48 20.26 36.49
C LEU A 627 -14.54 19.92 35.34
N ALA A 628 -14.84 18.89 34.56
CA ALA A 628 -14.06 18.50 33.39
C ALA A 628 -13.99 19.63 32.35
N LEU A 629 -15.15 20.18 31.94
CA LEU A 629 -15.21 21.29 30.99
C LEU A 629 -14.51 22.54 31.52
N SER A 630 -14.72 22.90 32.82
CA SER A 630 -14.08 24.04 33.42
C SER A 630 -12.56 23.91 33.40
N HIS A 631 -12.02 22.73 33.74
CA HIS A 631 -10.57 22.48 33.70
C HIS A 631 -10.02 22.66 32.26
N LEU A 632 -10.67 22.11 31.26
CA LEU A 632 -10.27 22.24 29.85
C LEU A 632 -10.34 23.70 29.37
N LEU A 633 -11.37 24.47 29.78
CA LEU A 633 -11.52 25.89 29.44
C LEU A 633 -10.44 26.77 30.07
N PHE A 634 -10.06 26.53 31.34
CA PHE A 634 -8.95 27.24 31.93
C PHE A 634 -7.58 26.84 31.37
N ALA A 635 -7.42 25.63 30.87
CA ALA A 635 -6.22 25.23 30.12
C ALA A 635 -6.16 25.90 28.74
N TRP A 636 -7.31 26.14 28.07
CA TRP A 636 -7.39 26.83 26.79
C TRP A 636 -7.14 28.34 26.93
N ALA A 637 -7.76 29.02 27.89
CA ALA A 637 -7.60 30.45 28.17
C ALA A 637 -7.29 30.63 29.65
N PRO A 638 -6.00 30.60 30.05
CA PRO A 638 -5.59 30.82 31.43
C PRO A 638 -5.83 32.26 31.85
N VAL A 639 -6.07 32.50 33.13
CA VAL A 639 -6.25 33.86 33.68
C VAL A 639 -4.94 34.63 33.64
N GLN A 640 -4.91 35.78 32.93
CA GLN A 640 -3.77 36.66 32.87
C GLN A 640 -4.04 37.87 33.80
N SER A 641 -3.40 37.90 34.93
CA SER A 641 -3.72 38.83 36.07
C SER A 641 -3.32 40.30 35.88
N LEU A 642 -2.75 40.72 34.73
CA LEU A 642 -2.16 42.09 34.58
C LEU A 642 -2.62 42.87 33.34
N HIS A 643 -3.56 42.40 32.55
CA HIS A 643 -4.08 43.04 31.32
C HIS A 643 -5.61 42.99 31.26
N PRO A 644 -6.25 43.84 30.45
CA PRO A 644 -7.67 43.65 30.16
C PRO A 644 -7.89 42.22 29.56
N PRO A 645 -9.01 41.56 29.90
CA PRO A 645 -9.24 40.17 29.50
C PRO A 645 -9.17 40.03 27.97
N SER A 646 -8.50 38.98 27.49
CA SER A 646 -8.46 38.64 26.10
C SER A 646 -9.85 38.19 25.59
N GLU A 647 -10.09 38.22 24.27
CA GLU A 647 -11.35 37.71 23.69
C GLU A 647 -11.61 36.26 24.09
N GLN A 648 -10.57 35.46 24.22
CA GLN A 648 -10.66 34.05 24.67
C GLN A 648 -11.09 33.99 26.16
N GLU A 649 -10.55 34.83 27.04
CA GLU A 649 -10.97 34.89 28.44
C GLU A 649 -12.43 35.35 28.58
N VAL A 650 -12.85 36.32 27.79
CA VAL A 650 -14.26 36.80 27.76
C VAL A 650 -15.17 35.67 27.32
N LEU A 651 -14.81 34.92 26.28
CA LEU A 651 -15.62 33.80 25.78
C LEU A 651 -15.68 32.64 26.78
N ARG A 652 -14.55 32.30 27.43
CA ARG A 652 -14.49 31.32 28.52
C ARG A 652 -15.46 31.69 29.64
N ASP A 653 -15.35 32.95 30.13
CA ASP A 653 -16.12 33.44 31.28
C ASP A 653 -17.61 33.52 30.94
N ARG A 654 -17.97 33.87 29.67
CA ARG A 654 -19.35 33.80 29.16
C ARG A 654 -19.93 32.39 29.23
N LEU A 655 -19.18 31.37 28.77
CA LEU A 655 -19.63 29.97 28.82
C LEU A 655 -19.78 29.50 30.27
N LEU A 656 -18.80 29.81 31.14
CA LEU A 656 -18.86 29.45 32.55
C LEU A 656 -20.06 30.11 33.26
N LEU A 657 -20.38 31.37 32.94
CA LEU A 657 -21.58 32.04 33.45
C LEU A 657 -22.87 31.36 32.96
N ALA A 658 -22.97 31.05 31.69
CA ALA A 658 -24.13 30.32 31.11
C ALA A 658 -24.31 28.95 31.78
N LEU A 659 -23.22 28.23 32.04
CA LEU A 659 -23.27 26.97 32.77
C LEU A 659 -23.77 27.12 34.21
N ARG A 660 -23.32 28.16 34.94
CA ARG A 660 -23.83 28.43 36.29
C ARG A 660 -25.33 28.79 36.30
N GLN A 661 -25.81 29.51 35.29
CA GLN A 661 -27.23 29.85 35.16
C GLN A 661 -28.10 28.64 34.76
N ALA A 662 -27.52 27.72 34.04
CA ALA A 662 -28.20 26.46 33.61
C ALA A 662 -28.16 25.36 34.67
N ASP A 663 -27.41 25.54 35.76
CA ASP A 663 -27.25 24.52 36.80
C ASP A 663 -28.63 24.25 37.50
N PRO A 664 -29.17 23.04 37.39
CA PRO A 664 -30.44 22.70 38.01
C PRO A 664 -30.42 22.70 39.53
N ALA A 665 -29.25 22.73 40.16
CA ALA A 665 -29.09 22.82 41.60
C ALA A 665 -29.15 24.26 42.13
N VAL A 666 -29.05 25.26 41.24
CA VAL A 666 -29.16 26.69 41.63
C VAL A 666 -30.67 27.08 41.52
N PRO A 667 -31.30 27.47 42.63
CA PRO A 667 -32.68 27.91 42.59
C PRO A 667 -32.82 29.14 41.68
N ALA A 668 -33.88 29.12 40.83
CA ALA A 668 -34.17 30.30 40.02
C ALA A 668 -34.27 31.55 40.93
N PRO A 669 -33.67 32.70 40.54
CA PRO A 669 -33.80 33.89 41.35
C PRO A 669 -35.29 34.19 41.51
N ASP A 670 -35.74 34.16 42.78
CA ASP A 670 -37.12 34.46 43.14
C ASP A 670 -37.54 35.76 42.43
N GLY A 671 -38.51 35.65 41.50
CA GLY A 671 -39.14 36.80 40.89
C GLY A 671 -39.81 37.57 42.01
N HIS A 672 -39.19 38.66 42.48
CA HIS A 672 -39.86 39.59 43.35
C HIS A 672 -41.14 40.06 42.68
N VAL A 673 -42.22 39.40 43.03
CA VAL A 673 -43.56 39.97 42.87
C VAL A 673 -43.63 41.20 43.78
N LEU A 674 -43.30 42.37 43.24
CA LEU A 674 -43.72 43.62 43.82
C LEU A 674 -45.24 43.68 43.69
N GLY A 675 -45.91 43.10 44.67
CA GLY A 675 -47.32 43.34 44.87
C GLY A 675 -47.48 44.72 45.54
N SER A 676 -48.14 45.56 44.83
CA SER A 676 -48.62 46.90 45.24
C SER A 676 -49.57 46.89 46.34
#